data_e62213f4a252db1ffa5b30e466cd056f
#
_entry.id   e62213f4a252db1ffa5b30e466cd056f
#
_cell.length_a   1.000
_cell.length_b   1.000
_cell.length_c   1.000
_cell.angle_alpha   90.00
_cell.angle_beta   90.00
_cell.angle_gamma   90.00
#
_symmetry.space_group_name_H-M   'P 1'
#
loop_
_entity.id
_entity.type
_entity.pdbx_description
1 polymer ?
#
loop_
_entity_poly.entity_id
_entity_poly.type
_entity_poly.pdbx_seq_one_letter_code
_entity_poly.pdbx_strand_id
1 'polypeptide(L)'
;MQFELVAPYEMSPCQREAVEMLMMNYLEKDKQTLLGITGSGKTFVMANLINSIQKPTLIIAHNKTLAAQLYTELKDLFPSNRVEYFISFYDYYQPESYLPTTDTYIEKDSSVNDQIEKMRMHAVSSIVSRNDTIIVASISCIFGLGNPEYYRRMAIKLEPGKEITRHSLIRGLVDIQYERSDQVLEPGRFRVRGDVVDVIPAYEENIIRVELDNSRIMRIKEVDSLTGDVRCSIDEVTVYPARQYVVPEDKQREAIEHIREELEEQLPKLPQLEAQRLKQRTNYDLEMISEMGFCSGIENYSRHFDGRKSGEPPFVLMDYFPKDYLLIIDESHQTIPQSRAMFNGDYARKKNLVDFGFRLPSAFDNRPLRFEEFERKMGKTLFVSATPAEYELQKSGSPVELITRPTGLLDPEVELRPVDGQMKDLMLEAKKTIKMGNRILITTITKKMAEDLTDYLVMEGFRTRYLHSDIESLDRIELIRQLRIGEFDILVGINLLREGLDIPEVSTIFILDADKEGFLRDERSLIQTFGRAARNVDGKVILYAYKKTQSIAKAMETTLYRRKFQMRFNKEQGITPMTIVKKVSEKERTIKGVKHLAKSDVEGQIIILDAKMKECAEKLEFEKAIQIRDRIEEMQKSLFEKVKSESRKKAVNN
;
A
#
# COMPACT_ATOMS: atom_id res chain seq x y z
N MET A 1 6.37 -20.78 18.50
CA MET A 1 6.30 -21.47 17.21
C MET A 1 7.46 -21.00 16.37
N GLN A 2 7.96 -21.83 15.44
CA GLN A 2 9.05 -21.48 14.53
C GLN A 2 8.47 -21.19 13.14
N PHE A 3 9.19 -20.42 12.34
CA PHE A 3 8.84 -20.26 10.93
C PHE A 3 9.13 -21.55 10.18
N GLU A 4 8.21 -21.94 9.32
CA GLU A 4 8.30 -23.11 8.46
C GLU A 4 8.03 -22.70 7.01
N LEU A 5 9.09 -22.66 6.21
CA LEU A 5 9.01 -22.29 4.80
C LEU A 5 8.56 -23.48 3.97
N VAL A 6 7.46 -23.32 3.23
CA VAL A 6 6.98 -24.29 2.26
C VAL A 6 7.11 -23.70 0.86
N ALA A 7 8.00 -24.25 0.06
CA ALA A 7 8.24 -23.75 -1.30
C ALA A 7 8.14 -24.88 -2.33
N PRO A 8 7.55 -24.62 -3.51
CA PRO A 8 7.43 -25.60 -4.59
C PRO A 8 8.73 -25.81 -5.39
N TYR A 9 9.78 -25.05 -5.09
CA TYR A 9 11.06 -25.07 -5.79
C TYR A 9 12.23 -24.83 -4.84
N GLU A 10 13.42 -25.26 -5.24
CA GLU A 10 14.66 -25.04 -4.49
C GLU A 10 15.33 -23.71 -4.86
N MET A 11 16.18 -23.22 -3.97
CA MET A 11 17.03 -22.05 -4.26
C MET A 11 18.04 -22.36 -5.35
N SER A 12 18.18 -21.43 -6.29
CA SER A 12 19.31 -21.43 -7.22
C SER A 12 20.64 -21.22 -6.46
N PRO A 13 21.80 -21.62 -7.03
CA PRO A 13 23.09 -21.41 -6.40
C PRO A 13 23.33 -19.97 -5.94
N CYS A 14 23.04 -18.99 -6.79
CA CYS A 14 23.19 -17.57 -6.45
C CYS A 14 22.24 -17.09 -5.35
N GLN A 15 21.01 -17.63 -5.28
CA GLN A 15 20.08 -17.31 -4.20
C GLN A 15 20.57 -17.89 -2.88
N ARG A 16 21.09 -19.10 -2.88
CA ARG A 16 21.67 -19.75 -1.70
C ARG A 16 22.87 -18.96 -1.17
N GLU A 17 23.81 -18.62 -2.04
CA GLU A 17 24.95 -17.77 -1.70
C GLU A 17 24.52 -16.42 -1.11
N ALA A 18 23.52 -15.77 -1.73
CA ALA A 18 22.98 -14.51 -1.22
C ALA A 18 22.38 -14.67 0.20
N VAL A 19 21.63 -15.74 0.46
CA VAL A 19 21.08 -16.01 1.80
C VAL A 19 22.19 -16.25 2.82
N GLU A 20 23.21 -17.04 2.47
CA GLU A 20 24.36 -17.30 3.34
C GLU A 20 25.13 -16.01 3.69
N MET A 21 25.39 -15.15 2.70
CA MET A 21 26.03 -13.85 2.93
C MET A 21 25.17 -12.93 3.79
N LEU A 22 23.85 -12.89 3.56
CA LEU A 22 22.91 -12.10 4.36
C LEU A 22 22.86 -12.61 5.81
N MET A 23 22.93 -13.93 6.03
CA MET A 23 22.99 -14.51 7.37
C MET A 23 24.27 -14.15 8.10
N MET A 24 25.43 -14.22 7.44
CA MET A 24 26.71 -13.78 8.00
C MET A 24 26.67 -12.31 8.40
N ASN A 25 26.19 -11.46 7.48
CA ASN A 25 26.05 -10.02 7.73
C ASN A 25 25.05 -9.72 8.87
N TYR A 26 23.98 -10.52 9.03
CA TYR A 26 23.01 -10.33 10.10
C TYR A 26 23.64 -10.43 11.50
N LEU A 27 24.62 -11.31 11.66
CA LEU A 27 25.34 -11.46 12.92
C LEU A 27 26.27 -10.27 13.22
N GLU A 28 26.89 -9.71 12.19
CA GLU A 28 27.96 -8.72 12.33
C GLU A 28 27.47 -7.27 12.19
N LYS A 29 26.43 -7.03 11.40
CA LYS A 29 25.98 -5.69 11.02
C LYS A 29 24.51 -5.44 11.39
N ASP A 30 24.18 -4.21 11.72
CA ASP A 30 22.77 -3.82 11.94
C ASP A 30 22.05 -3.49 10.64
N LYS A 31 22.78 -3.09 9.61
CA LYS A 31 22.23 -2.69 8.32
C LYS A 31 22.92 -3.47 7.20
N GLN A 32 22.12 -3.94 6.25
CA GLN A 32 22.62 -4.62 5.05
C GLN A 32 21.72 -4.34 3.86
N THR A 33 22.25 -4.49 2.65
CA THR A 33 21.53 -4.23 1.40
C THR A 33 21.58 -5.45 0.50
N LEU A 34 20.41 -5.87 0.00
CA LEU A 34 20.26 -6.82 -1.09
C LEU A 34 20.02 -6.06 -2.39
N LEU A 35 20.99 -6.05 -3.28
CA LEU A 35 20.83 -5.57 -4.64
C LEU A 35 20.28 -6.72 -5.49
N GLY A 36 18.95 -6.76 -5.65
CA GLY A 36 18.27 -7.82 -6.40
C GLY A 36 17.54 -7.26 -7.61
N ILE A 37 17.93 -7.71 -8.81
CA ILE A 37 17.27 -7.28 -10.05
C ILE A 37 15.82 -7.79 -10.12
N THR A 38 15.03 -7.20 -11.02
CA THR A 38 13.66 -7.68 -11.27
C THR A 38 13.68 -9.11 -11.78
N GLY A 39 12.91 -10.00 -11.16
CA GLY A 39 12.84 -11.42 -11.53
C GLY A 39 13.95 -12.31 -10.96
N SER A 40 14.84 -11.79 -10.09
CA SER A 40 15.87 -12.59 -9.42
C SER A 40 15.33 -13.46 -8.27
N GLY A 41 14.07 -13.26 -7.86
CA GLY A 41 13.47 -13.96 -6.73
C GLY A 41 13.78 -13.33 -5.38
N LYS A 42 13.84 -11.99 -5.30
CA LYS A 42 14.04 -11.23 -4.05
C LYS A 42 13.12 -11.71 -2.92
N THR A 43 11.81 -11.85 -3.17
CA THR A 43 10.84 -12.33 -2.19
C THR A 43 11.20 -13.69 -1.63
N PHE A 44 11.67 -14.59 -2.49
CA PHE A 44 12.08 -15.93 -2.08
C PHE A 44 13.38 -15.93 -1.24
N VAL A 45 14.33 -15.06 -1.56
CA VAL A 45 15.53 -14.84 -0.73
C VAL A 45 15.14 -14.25 0.63
N MET A 46 14.23 -13.27 0.66
CA MET A 46 13.70 -12.72 1.92
C MET A 46 13.02 -13.80 2.76
N ALA A 47 12.19 -14.66 2.16
CA ALA A 47 11.51 -15.75 2.87
C ALA A 47 12.50 -16.77 3.46
N ASN A 48 13.52 -17.17 2.70
CA ASN A 48 14.57 -18.06 3.20
C ASN A 48 15.37 -17.41 4.33
N LEU A 49 15.65 -16.12 4.25
CA LEU A 49 16.31 -15.37 5.31
C LEU A 49 15.46 -15.34 6.59
N ILE A 50 14.17 -15.06 6.48
CA ILE A 50 13.21 -15.07 7.62
C ILE A 50 13.19 -16.45 8.27
N ASN A 51 13.08 -17.50 7.44
CA ASN A 51 13.11 -18.90 7.90
C ASN A 51 14.41 -19.25 8.61
N SER A 52 15.55 -18.69 8.20
CA SER A 52 16.86 -18.94 8.82
C SER A 52 17.06 -18.14 10.11
N ILE A 53 16.60 -16.89 10.17
CA ILE A 53 16.77 -16.00 11.33
C ILE A 53 15.80 -16.32 12.45
N GLN A 54 14.60 -16.82 12.15
CA GLN A 54 13.58 -17.20 13.14
C GLN A 54 13.15 -16.03 14.07
N LYS A 55 13.02 -14.81 13.54
CA LYS A 55 12.59 -13.62 14.29
C LYS A 55 11.34 -13.01 13.70
N PRO A 56 10.45 -12.41 14.53
CA PRO A 56 9.35 -11.62 14.01
C PRO A 56 9.84 -10.62 12.98
N THR A 57 9.11 -10.48 11.88
CA THR A 57 9.59 -9.68 10.74
C THR A 57 8.58 -8.63 10.34
N LEU A 58 9.03 -7.39 10.19
CA LEU A 58 8.28 -6.30 9.58
C LEU A 58 8.83 -6.02 8.18
N ILE A 59 7.98 -6.08 7.17
CA ILE A 59 8.32 -5.74 5.79
C ILE A 59 7.58 -4.46 5.40
N ILE A 60 8.30 -3.42 5.04
CA ILE A 60 7.72 -2.13 4.63
C ILE A 60 7.85 -1.98 3.13
N ALA A 61 6.71 -1.80 2.45
CA ALA A 61 6.62 -1.49 1.03
C ALA A 61 6.16 -0.04 0.81
N HIS A 62 6.60 0.58 -0.29
CA HIS A 62 6.30 1.99 -0.57
C HIS A 62 4.85 2.27 -0.97
N ASN A 63 4.08 1.25 -1.40
CA ASN A 63 2.66 1.39 -1.76
C ASN A 63 1.82 0.16 -1.40
N LYS A 64 0.48 0.34 -1.44
CA LYS A 64 -0.51 -0.72 -1.11
C LYS A 64 -0.43 -1.92 -2.06
N THR A 65 -0.19 -1.70 -3.36
CA THR A 65 -0.17 -2.76 -4.38
C THR A 65 1.01 -3.71 -4.18
N LEU A 66 2.21 -3.16 -3.95
CA LEU A 66 3.39 -3.97 -3.67
C LEU A 66 3.25 -4.72 -2.34
N ALA A 67 2.71 -4.04 -1.31
CA ALA A 67 2.44 -4.69 -0.02
C ALA A 67 1.45 -5.87 -0.19
N ALA A 68 0.40 -5.73 -0.99
CA ALA A 68 -0.56 -6.81 -1.27
C ALA A 68 0.10 -7.99 -2.00
N GLN A 69 0.95 -7.71 -2.97
CA GLN A 69 1.71 -8.75 -3.69
C GLN A 69 2.62 -9.53 -2.74
N LEU A 70 3.44 -8.83 -1.94
CA LEU A 70 4.34 -9.45 -0.97
C LEU A 70 3.57 -10.26 0.08
N TYR A 71 2.45 -9.72 0.57
CA TYR A 71 1.58 -10.44 1.51
C TYR A 71 1.10 -11.77 0.94
N THR A 72 0.59 -11.76 -0.29
CA THR A 72 0.10 -12.99 -0.95
C THR A 72 1.22 -14.00 -1.16
N GLU A 73 2.36 -13.57 -1.72
CA GLU A 73 3.52 -14.43 -1.96
C GLU A 73 4.04 -15.04 -0.64
N LEU A 74 4.16 -14.25 0.43
CA LEU A 74 4.65 -14.74 1.72
C LEU A 74 3.64 -15.64 2.43
N LYS A 75 2.35 -15.39 2.28
CA LYS A 75 1.30 -16.24 2.84
C LYS A 75 1.31 -17.64 2.22
N ASP A 76 1.58 -17.72 0.91
CA ASP A 76 1.75 -19.00 0.22
C ASP A 76 3.03 -19.74 0.68
N LEU A 77 4.11 -18.98 0.98
CA LEU A 77 5.38 -19.54 1.43
C LEU A 77 5.40 -19.93 2.92
N PHE A 78 4.53 -19.33 3.76
CA PHE A 78 4.44 -19.59 5.20
C PHE A 78 2.99 -19.94 5.62
N PRO A 79 2.42 -21.03 5.10
CA PRO A 79 1.00 -21.37 5.34
C PRO A 79 0.68 -21.69 6.81
N SER A 80 1.66 -22.16 7.59
CA SER A 80 1.50 -22.52 9.00
C SER A 80 1.77 -21.36 9.97
N ASN A 81 2.35 -20.25 9.49
CA ASN A 81 2.73 -19.09 10.29
C ASN A 81 1.77 -17.92 10.12
N ARG A 82 1.90 -16.90 10.95
CA ARG A 82 1.09 -15.69 10.85
C ARG A 82 1.73 -14.69 9.89
N VAL A 83 1.18 -14.61 8.69
CA VAL A 83 1.50 -13.56 7.71
C VAL A 83 0.35 -12.57 7.70
N GLU A 84 0.63 -11.31 8.03
CA GLU A 84 -0.34 -10.28 8.30
C GLU A 84 -0.19 -9.09 7.36
N TYR A 85 -1.30 -8.36 7.15
CA TYR A 85 -1.36 -7.23 6.24
C TYR A 85 -1.70 -5.94 6.97
N PHE A 86 -0.84 -4.92 6.86
CA PHE A 86 -1.00 -3.67 7.59
C PHE A 86 -0.81 -2.45 6.68
N ILE A 87 -1.92 -1.96 6.12
CA ILE A 87 -1.92 -0.77 5.26
C ILE A 87 -2.88 0.30 5.78
N SER A 88 -2.94 1.45 5.14
CA SER A 88 -3.97 2.47 5.44
C SER A 88 -5.36 1.89 5.17
N PHE A 89 -6.24 1.94 6.17
CA PHE A 89 -7.61 1.42 6.11
C PHE A 89 -8.62 2.35 5.43
N TYR A 90 -8.15 3.52 4.96
CA TYR A 90 -8.99 4.43 4.19
C TYR A 90 -9.00 4.04 2.71
N ASP A 91 -10.19 3.82 2.15
CA ASP A 91 -10.40 3.72 0.69
C ASP A 91 -10.32 5.12 0.07
N TYR A 92 -10.92 6.09 0.74
CA TYR A 92 -10.83 7.51 0.44
C TYR A 92 -10.41 8.27 1.70
N TYR A 93 -9.50 9.22 1.58
CA TYR A 93 -9.05 10.05 2.68
C TYR A 93 -8.76 11.48 2.23
N GLN A 94 -9.61 12.39 2.67
CA GLN A 94 -9.40 13.82 2.58
C GLN A 94 -9.06 14.33 3.98
N PRO A 95 -7.82 14.71 4.25
CA PRO A 95 -7.44 15.21 5.56
C PRO A 95 -8.10 16.56 5.84
N GLU A 96 -8.46 16.79 7.09
CA GLU A 96 -8.85 18.11 7.57
C GLU A 96 -7.79 19.14 7.22
N SER A 97 -8.19 20.26 6.62
CA SER A 97 -7.27 21.34 6.25
C SER A 97 -7.95 22.70 6.23
N TYR A 98 -7.15 23.74 6.37
CA TYR A 98 -7.61 25.11 6.23
C TYR A 98 -6.73 25.88 5.25
N LEU A 99 -7.39 26.58 4.33
CA LEU A 99 -6.76 27.41 3.30
C LEU A 99 -6.99 28.90 3.65
N PRO A 100 -6.01 29.58 4.29
CA PRO A 100 -6.18 30.96 4.72
C PRO A 100 -6.44 31.94 3.59
N THR A 101 -5.91 31.69 2.39
CA THR A 101 -6.05 32.55 1.21
C THR A 101 -7.49 32.67 0.69
N THR A 102 -8.31 31.63 0.91
CA THR A 102 -9.71 31.55 0.45
C THR A 102 -10.68 31.44 1.62
N ASP A 103 -10.21 31.51 2.87
CA ASP A 103 -10.99 31.27 4.09
C ASP A 103 -11.84 30.00 3.99
N THR A 104 -11.22 28.93 3.47
CA THR A 104 -11.92 27.67 3.21
C THR A 104 -11.46 26.59 4.19
N TYR A 105 -12.39 26.17 5.05
CA TYR A 105 -12.19 24.99 5.89
C TYR A 105 -12.68 23.74 5.14
N ILE A 106 -11.80 22.75 5.04
CA ILE A 106 -12.10 21.45 4.46
C ILE A 106 -12.21 20.46 5.61
N GLU A 107 -13.40 19.96 5.84
CA GLU A 107 -13.64 18.95 6.86
C GLU A 107 -12.96 17.63 6.48
N LYS A 108 -12.55 16.85 7.51
CA LYS A 108 -12.06 15.49 7.29
C LYS A 108 -13.18 14.66 6.68
N ASP A 109 -12.93 14.13 5.49
CA ASP A 109 -13.80 13.16 4.84
C ASP A 109 -13.04 11.87 4.59
N SER A 110 -13.61 10.75 5.00
CA SER A 110 -12.93 9.45 4.89
C SER A 110 -13.93 8.31 4.81
N SER A 111 -13.65 7.40 3.91
CA SER A 111 -14.33 6.12 3.82
C SER A 111 -13.43 5.03 4.40
N VAL A 112 -13.89 4.40 5.46
CA VAL A 112 -13.17 3.32 6.15
C VAL A 112 -13.51 2.00 5.47
N ASN A 113 -12.50 1.17 5.26
CA ASN A 113 -12.67 -0.20 4.80
C ASN A 113 -12.59 -1.14 6.01
N ASP A 114 -13.75 -1.63 6.45
CA ASP A 114 -13.88 -2.49 7.63
C ASP A 114 -13.02 -3.76 7.54
N GLN A 115 -12.87 -4.32 6.32
CA GLN A 115 -12.05 -5.51 6.12
C GLN A 115 -10.56 -5.22 6.33
N ILE A 116 -10.08 -4.07 5.85
CA ILE A 116 -8.69 -3.65 6.07
C ILE A 116 -8.47 -3.29 7.55
N GLU A 117 -9.44 -2.63 8.19
CA GLU A 117 -9.36 -2.34 9.63
C GLU A 117 -9.25 -3.64 10.43
N LYS A 118 -10.08 -4.64 10.15
CA LYS A 118 -10.00 -5.98 10.74
C LYS A 118 -8.63 -6.63 10.54
N MET A 119 -8.06 -6.57 9.32
CA MET A 119 -6.71 -7.10 9.04
C MET A 119 -5.62 -6.39 9.85
N ARG A 120 -5.74 -5.08 10.06
CA ARG A 120 -4.81 -4.32 10.92
C ARG A 120 -4.91 -4.74 12.38
N MET A 121 -6.14 -4.93 12.89
CA MET A 121 -6.36 -5.44 14.25
C MET A 121 -5.75 -6.83 14.41
N HIS A 122 -5.91 -7.69 13.42
CA HIS A 122 -5.32 -9.02 13.39
C HIS A 122 -3.79 -8.96 13.41
N ALA A 123 -3.18 -8.06 12.64
CA ALA A 123 -1.73 -7.88 12.62
C ALA A 123 -1.18 -7.45 13.99
N VAL A 124 -1.87 -6.49 14.66
CA VAL A 124 -1.46 -6.03 15.99
C VAL A 124 -1.63 -7.13 17.05
N SER A 125 -2.74 -7.86 17.06
CA SER A 125 -2.95 -8.97 18.00
C SER A 125 -1.94 -10.11 17.77
N SER A 126 -1.63 -10.43 16.52
CA SER A 126 -0.67 -11.47 16.14
C SER A 126 0.74 -11.16 16.63
N ILE A 127 1.24 -9.93 16.41
CA ILE A 127 2.61 -9.56 16.83
C ILE A 127 2.75 -9.49 18.36
N VAL A 128 1.68 -9.17 19.08
CA VAL A 128 1.69 -9.13 20.54
C VAL A 128 1.65 -10.55 21.14
N SER A 129 0.99 -11.50 20.46
CA SER A 129 0.74 -12.86 20.98
C SER A 129 1.73 -13.92 20.49
N ARG A 130 2.40 -13.70 19.34
CA ARG A 130 3.21 -14.75 18.67
C ARG A 130 4.54 -14.21 18.17
N ASN A 131 5.57 -15.05 18.25
CA ASN A 131 6.91 -14.72 17.75
C ASN A 131 7.15 -15.15 16.28
N ASP A 132 6.25 -15.93 15.68
CA ASP A 132 6.32 -16.41 14.28
C ASP A 132 5.40 -15.57 13.37
N THR A 133 5.49 -14.25 13.52
CA THR A 133 4.65 -13.29 12.80
C THR A 133 5.46 -12.50 11.78
N ILE A 134 4.96 -12.45 10.54
CA ILE A 134 5.44 -11.58 9.46
C ILE A 134 4.36 -10.54 9.21
N ILE A 135 4.68 -9.25 9.35
CA ILE A 135 3.75 -8.18 8.97
C ILE A 135 4.26 -7.50 7.70
N VAL A 136 3.44 -7.52 6.66
CA VAL A 136 3.68 -6.74 5.44
C VAL A 136 2.90 -5.44 5.53
N ALA A 137 3.60 -4.32 5.60
CA ALA A 137 3.04 -3.01 5.81
C ALA A 137 3.33 -2.05 4.65
N SER A 138 2.43 -1.10 4.42
CA SER A 138 2.78 0.09 3.65
C SER A 138 3.49 1.10 4.55
N ILE A 139 4.10 2.14 3.95
CA ILE A 139 4.77 3.21 4.70
C ILE A 139 3.85 3.90 5.73
N SER A 140 2.53 3.74 5.63
CA SER A 140 1.58 4.24 6.64
C SER A 140 1.80 3.66 8.05
N CYS A 141 2.59 2.61 8.20
CA CYS A 141 2.96 2.03 9.50
C CYS A 141 3.79 2.96 10.39
N ILE A 142 4.37 4.06 9.84
CA ILE A 142 5.10 5.08 10.61
C ILE A 142 4.18 6.16 11.22
N PHE A 143 2.87 6.11 10.95
CA PHE A 143 1.88 6.96 11.65
C PHE A 143 1.52 6.41 13.02
N GLY A 144 1.04 7.33 13.89
CA GLY A 144 0.65 7.01 15.25
C GLY A 144 -0.40 5.89 15.33
N LEU A 145 -0.14 4.97 16.23
CA LEU A 145 -1.05 3.97 16.78
C LEU A 145 -1.24 4.24 18.26
N GLY A 146 -2.07 3.50 18.96
CA GLY A 146 -2.18 3.56 20.41
C GLY A 146 -0.91 3.06 21.11
N ASN A 147 -0.84 3.31 22.41
CA ASN A 147 0.27 2.84 23.26
C ASN A 147 0.26 1.31 23.35
N PRO A 148 1.34 0.60 22.95
CA PRO A 148 1.39 -0.87 22.97
C PRO A 148 1.32 -1.44 24.39
N GLU A 149 1.75 -0.69 25.41
CA GLU A 149 1.66 -1.12 26.80
C GLU A 149 0.20 -1.14 27.27
N TYR A 150 -0.59 -0.11 26.93
CA TYR A 150 -2.02 -0.10 27.23
C TYR A 150 -2.76 -1.22 26.49
N TYR A 151 -2.44 -1.43 25.24
CA TYR A 151 -3.03 -2.53 24.45
C TYR A 151 -2.80 -3.90 25.09
N ARG A 152 -1.57 -4.16 25.57
CA ARG A 152 -1.23 -5.41 26.28
C ARG A 152 -1.89 -5.48 27.66
N ARG A 153 -1.85 -4.39 28.44
CA ARG A 153 -2.40 -4.34 29.81
C ARG A 153 -3.91 -4.55 29.86
N MET A 154 -4.61 -4.02 28.87
CA MET A 154 -6.08 -4.11 28.78
C MET A 154 -6.56 -5.45 28.23
N ALA A 155 -5.71 -6.27 27.63
CA ALA A 155 -6.09 -7.58 27.12
C ALA A 155 -6.59 -8.51 28.24
N ILE A 156 -7.67 -9.25 27.95
CA ILE A 156 -8.31 -10.16 28.91
C ILE A 156 -7.82 -11.58 28.65
N LYS A 157 -7.02 -12.11 29.55
CA LYS A 157 -6.60 -13.51 29.49
C LYS A 157 -7.67 -14.39 30.13
N LEU A 158 -8.14 -15.40 29.40
CA LEU A 158 -9.15 -16.36 29.81
C LEU A 158 -8.57 -17.77 29.76
N GLU A 159 -8.77 -18.54 30.84
CA GLU A 159 -8.36 -19.93 30.94
C GLU A 159 -9.37 -20.72 31.83
N PRO A 160 -9.65 -21.99 31.53
CA PRO A 160 -10.49 -22.83 32.40
C PRO A 160 -9.95 -22.87 33.81
N GLY A 161 -10.84 -22.74 34.79
CA GLY A 161 -10.49 -22.71 36.23
C GLY A 161 -10.21 -21.32 36.76
N LYS A 162 -10.02 -20.29 35.94
CA LYS A 162 -9.80 -18.91 36.38
C LYS A 162 -11.03 -18.37 37.11
N GLU A 163 -10.82 -17.75 38.25
CA GLU A 163 -11.87 -17.06 39.00
C GLU A 163 -12.16 -15.70 38.37
N ILE A 164 -13.36 -15.60 37.80
CA ILE A 164 -13.90 -14.36 37.23
C ILE A 164 -15.43 -14.42 37.29
N THR A 165 -16.05 -13.40 37.83
CA THR A 165 -17.50 -13.30 37.80
C THR A 165 -17.99 -12.88 36.42
N ARG A 166 -19.22 -13.30 36.07
CA ARG A 166 -19.87 -12.88 34.82
C ARG A 166 -19.89 -11.35 34.71
N HIS A 167 -20.17 -10.62 35.79
CA HIS A 167 -20.21 -9.17 35.81
C HIS A 167 -18.82 -8.57 35.48
N SER A 168 -17.77 -9.10 36.13
CA SER A 168 -16.39 -8.64 35.86
C SER A 168 -15.95 -8.93 34.43
N LEU A 169 -16.32 -10.08 33.84
CA LEU A 169 -16.02 -10.38 32.44
C LEU A 169 -16.74 -9.41 31.50
N ILE A 170 -18.04 -9.17 31.71
CA ILE A 170 -18.82 -8.21 30.93
C ILE A 170 -18.21 -6.81 31.01
N ARG A 171 -17.90 -6.33 32.21
CA ARG A 171 -17.26 -5.02 32.41
C ARG A 171 -15.92 -4.95 31.69
N GLY A 172 -15.07 -5.97 31.84
CA GLY A 172 -13.78 -6.02 31.16
C GLY A 172 -13.93 -5.97 29.63
N LEU A 173 -14.93 -6.65 29.05
CA LEU A 173 -15.20 -6.58 27.61
C LEU A 173 -15.63 -5.17 27.15
N VAL A 174 -16.46 -4.48 27.95
CA VAL A 174 -16.84 -3.08 27.67
C VAL A 174 -15.63 -2.14 27.79
N ASP A 175 -14.80 -2.32 28.82
CA ASP A 175 -13.59 -1.51 29.04
C ASP A 175 -12.61 -1.61 27.85
N ILE A 176 -12.55 -2.77 27.17
CA ILE A 176 -11.76 -2.99 25.96
C ILE A 176 -12.53 -2.72 24.67
N GLN A 177 -13.62 -1.94 24.76
CA GLN A 177 -14.40 -1.41 23.62
C GLN A 177 -15.20 -2.45 22.84
N TYR A 178 -15.58 -3.59 23.44
CA TYR A 178 -16.57 -4.49 22.84
C TYR A 178 -17.99 -4.00 23.14
N GLU A 179 -18.86 -4.11 22.14
CA GLU A 179 -20.25 -3.74 22.26
C GLU A 179 -21.13 -4.97 22.59
N ARG A 180 -22.05 -4.81 23.54
CA ARG A 180 -23.04 -5.86 23.82
C ARG A 180 -24.11 -5.85 22.74
N SER A 181 -24.35 -7.01 22.14
CA SER A 181 -25.44 -7.22 21.18
C SER A 181 -26.03 -8.62 21.37
N ASP A 182 -27.24 -8.67 21.92
CA ASP A 182 -27.93 -9.96 22.17
C ASP A 182 -28.68 -10.46 20.92
N GLN A 183 -28.85 -9.63 19.87
CA GLN A 183 -29.56 -9.97 18.63
C GLN A 183 -28.59 -10.46 17.56
N VAL A 184 -27.63 -9.64 17.16
CA VAL A 184 -26.67 -9.93 16.07
C VAL A 184 -25.27 -9.90 16.65
N LEU A 185 -24.57 -11.03 16.57
CA LEU A 185 -23.20 -11.15 17.03
C LEU A 185 -22.25 -11.01 15.82
N GLU A 186 -21.43 -9.95 15.85
CA GLU A 186 -20.46 -9.56 14.82
C GLU A 186 -19.09 -9.36 15.44
N PRO A 187 -18.00 -9.27 14.66
CA PRO A 187 -16.68 -8.94 15.17
C PRO A 187 -16.68 -7.66 16.04
N GLY A 188 -16.02 -7.71 17.20
CA GLY A 188 -16.02 -6.61 18.17
C GLY A 188 -17.26 -6.58 19.07
N ARG A 189 -18.11 -7.59 19.02
CA ARG A 189 -19.31 -7.68 19.86
C ARG A 189 -19.33 -8.92 20.74
N PHE A 190 -20.08 -8.85 21.83
CA PHE A 190 -20.36 -9.98 22.69
C PHE A 190 -21.85 -10.07 23.05
N ARG A 191 -22.29 -11.28 23.40
CA ARG A 191 -23.64 -11.51 23.93
C ARG A 191 -23.59 -12.37 25.19
N VAL A 192 -24.64 -12.28 25.99
CA VAL A 192 -24.73 -13.00 27.26
C VAL A 192 -26.05 -13.79 27.31
N ARG A 193 -25.96 -15.08 27.53
CA ARG A 193 -27.12 -15.99 27.68
C ARG A 193 -26.94 -16.87 28.93
N GLY A 194 -27.59 -16.50 30.03
CA GLY A 194 -27.37 -17.16 31.31
C GLY A 194 -25.91 -17.04 31.78
N ASP A 195 -25.25 -18.14 31.98
CA ASP A 195 -23.85 -18.21 32.41
C ASP A 195 -22.87 -18.42 31.24
N VAL A 196 -23.36 -18.18 30.00
CA VAL A 196 -22.54 -18.26 28.79
C VAL A 196 -22.33 -16.87 28.22
N VAL A 197 -21.06 -16.52 27.97
CA VAL A 197 -20.64 -15.32 27.27
C VAL A 197 -20.00 -15.71 25.95
N ASP A 198 -20.64 -15.29 24.87
CA ASP A 198 -20.12 -15.45 23.50
C ASP A 198 -19.48 -14.13 23.06
N VAL A 199 -18.25 -14.18 22.60
CA VAL A 199 -17.48 -13.02 22.10
C VAL A 199 -16.94 -13.33 20.72
N ILE A 200 -17.10 -12.43 19.73
CA ILE A 200 -16.34 -12.47 18.50
C ILE A 200 -15.25 -11.39 18.57
N PRO A 201 -13.95 -11.78 18.68
CA PRO A 201 -12.87 -10.81 18.65
C PRO A 201 -12.95 -9.94 17.40
N ALA A 202 -12.61 -8.65 17.51
CA ALA A 202 -12.68 -7.71 16.38
C ALA A 202 -11.78 -8.12 15.20
N TYR A 203 -10.82 -8.99 15.42
CA TYR A 203 -9.85 -9.50 14.49
C TYR A 203 -10.11 -10.94 14.02
N GLU A 204 -11.16 -11.63 14.53
CA GLU A 204 -11.49 -13.01 14.20
C GLU A 204 -12.91 -13.11 13.58
N GLU A 205 -13.27 -14.32 13.14
CA GLU A 205 -14.61 -14.61 12.60
C GLU A 205 -15.39 -15.56 13.48
N ASN A 206 -14.67 -16.39 14.25
CA ASN A 206 -15.26 -17.39 15.10
C ASN A 206 -15.63 -16.84 16.47
N ILE A 207 -16.62 -17.46 17.08
CA ILE A 207 -17.07 -17.12 18.43
C ILE A 207 -16.16 -17.81 19.45
N ILE A 208 -15.66 -17.05 20.41
CA ILE A 208 -15.10 -17.57 21.63
C ILE A 208 -16.25 -17.67 22.64
N ARG A 209 -16.64 -18.88 22.96
CA ARG A 209 -17.68 -19.19 23.94
C ARG A 209 -17.06 -19.48 25.30
N VAL A 210 -17.38 -18.67 26.30
CA VAL A 210 -16.95 -18.83 27.68
C VAL A 210 -18.14 -19.31 28.51
N GLU A 211 -18.03 -20.51 29.06
CA GLU A 211 -19.03 -21.12 29.95
C GLU A 211 -18.57 -20.90 31.38
N LEU A 212 -19.39 -20.22 32.19
CA LEU A 212 -19.12 -19.87 33.60
C LEU A 212 -19.94 -20.78 34.53
N ASP A 213 -19.42 -21.02 35.75
CA ASP A 213 -20.18 -21.53 36.87
C ASP A 213 -19.94 -20.59 38.06
N ASN A 214 -20.96 -19.80 38.41
CA ASN A 214 -20.90 -18.74 39.44
C ASN A 214 -19.78 -17.73 39.19
N SER A 215 -18.57 -18.00 39.66
CA SER A 215 -17.40 -17.10 39.59
C SER A 215 -16.17 -17.76 38.97
N ARG A 216 -16.34 -18.84 38.22
CA ARG A 216 -15.24 -19.57 37.62
C ARG A 216 -15.52 -19.93 36.14
N ILE A 217 -14.50 -19.82 35.31
CA ILE A 217 -14.56 -20.30 33.93
C ILE A 217 -14.49 -21.84 33.92
N MET A 218 -15.53 -22.49 33.44
CA MET A 218 -15.58 -23.93 33.34
C MET A 218 -14.96 -24.44 32.03
N ARG A 219 -15.30 -23.82 30.94
CA ARG A 219 -14.84 -24.22 29.61
C ARG A 219 -14.77 -23.02 28.69
N ILE A 220 -13.84 -23.10 27.74
CA ILE A 220 -13.74 -22.16 26.61
C ILE A 220 -13.77 -22.98 25.33
N LYS A 221 -14.59 -22.55 24.38
CA LYS A 221 -14.76 -23.24 23.09
C LYS A 221 -14.69 -22.26 21.94
N GLU A 222 -14.10 -22.70 20.86
CA GLU A 222 -14.23 -22.01 19.56
C GLU A 222 -15.46 -22.57 18.84
N VAL A 223 -16.33 -21.68 18.41
CA VAL A 223 -17.61 -22.02 17.77
C VAL A 223 -17.68 -21.29 16.44
N ASP A 224 -18.05 -22.01 15.41
CA ASP A 224 -18.27 -21.44 14.09
C ASP A 224 -19.43 -20.42 14.13
N SER A 225 -19.20 -19.21 13.64
CA SER A 225 -20.18 -18.12 13.72
C SER A 225 -21.39 -18.33 12.80
N LEU A 226 -21.25 -19.11 11.73
CA LEU A 226 -22.30 -19.38 10.75
C LEU A 226 -23.13 -20.61 11.11
N THR A 227 -22.46 -21.73 11.45
CA THR A 227 -23.14 -22.99 11.72
C THR A 227 -23.51 -23.18 13.19
N GLY A 228 -22.79 -22.51 14.10
CA GLY A 228 -22.95 -22.70 15.54
C GLY A 228 -22.26 -23.96 16.10
N ASP A 229 -21.53 -24.70 15.27
CA ASP A 229 -20.84 -25.92 15.65
C ASP A 229 -19.57 -25.63 16.46
N VAL A 230 -19.28 -26.45 17.45
CA VAL A 230 -18.05 -26.37 18.22
C VAL A 230 -16.89 -26.92 17.38
N ARG A 231 -15.90 -26.06 17.09
CA ARG A 231 -14.68 -26.43 16.35
C ARG A 231 -13.67 -27.14 17.26
N CYS A 232 -13.36 -26.52 18.38
CA CYS A 232 -12.43 -27.09 19.36
C CYS A 232 -12.66 -26.53 20.77
N SER A 233 -12.08 -27.19 21.76
CA SER A 233 -11.91 -26.64 23.12
C SER A 233 -10.60 -25.86 23.19
N ILE A 234 -10.60 -24.76 23.94
CA ILE A 234 -9.47 -23.86 24.09
C ILE A 234 -9.00 -23.91 25.53
N ASP A 235 -7.70 -24.18 25.75
CA ASP A 235 -7.09 -24.21 27.07
C ASP A 235 -6.73 -22.80 27.58
N GLU A 236 -6.41 -21.88 26.67
CA GLU A 236 -6.07 -20.49 26.98
C GLU A 236 -6.39 -19.59 25.78
N VAL A 237 -7.02 -18.45 26.03
CA VAL A 237 -7.22 -17.42 25.00
C VAL A 237 -7.06 -16.03 25.60
N THR A 238 -6.46 -15.13 24.84
CA THR A 238 -6.36 -13.70 25.19
C THR A 238 -7.25 -12.89 24.24
N VAL A 239 -8.23 -12.19 24.82
CA VAL A 239 -9.09 -11.26 24.07
C VAL A 239 -8.45 -9.88 24.12
N TYR A 240 -7.99 -9.41 22.97
CA TYR A 240 -7.40 -8.08 22.82
C TYR A 240 -8.48 -7.02 22.56
N PRO A 241 -8.18 -5.73 22.79
CA PRO A 241 -9.13 -4.64 22.58
C PRO A 241 -9.74 -4.64 21.18
N ALA A 242 -11.02 -4.25 21.09
CA ALA A 242 -11.76 -4.20 19.85
C ALA A 242 -11.36 -3.03 18.93
N ARG A 243 -10.53 -2.10 19.40
CA ARG A 243 -9.99 -0.96 18.63
C ARG A 243 -8.49 -0.84 18.84
N GLN A 244 -7.78 -0.29 17.85
CA GLN A 244 -6.32 -0.08 17.96
C GLN A 244 -5.95 0.98 18.99
N TYR A 245 -6.80 1.99 19.18
CA TYR A 245 -6.57 3.08 20.11
C TYR A 245 -7.46 2.88 21.35
N VAL A 246 -6.87 2.38 22.40
CA VAL A 246 -7.55 2.18 23.68
C VAL A 246 -6.72 2.79 24.80
N VAL A 247 -7.42 3.34 25.79
CA VAL A 247 -6.81 4.05 26.92
C VAL A 247 -7.49 3.59 28.19
N PRO A 248 -6.75 3.19 29.24
CA PRO A 248 -7.32 2.89 30.56
C PRO A 248 -8.08 4.09 31.13
N GLU A 249 -9.15 3.84 31.88
CA GLU A 249 -10.05 4.88 32.41
C GLU A 249 -9.31 5.94 33.27
N ASP A 250 -8.33 5.51 34.06
CA ASP A 250 -7.48 6.41 34.85
C ASP A 250 -6.69 7.39 33.95
N LYS A 251 -6.14 6.91 32.86
CA LYS A 251 -5.39 7.72 31.88
C LYS A 251 -6.29 8.61 31.04
N GLN A 252 -7.51 8.19 30.77
CA GLN A 252 -8.49 9.02 30.08
C GLN A 252 -8.86 10.26 30.90
N ARG A 253 -9.07 10.10 32.22
CA ARG A 253 -9.36 11.23 33.12
C ARG A 253 -8.19 12.21 33.16
N GLU A 254 -6.95 11.71 33.33
CA GLU A 254 -5.74 12.55 33.28
C GLU A 254 -5.64 13.32 31.96
N ALA A 255 -5.91 12.66 30.84
CA ALA A 255 -5.87 13.28 29.51
C ALA A 255 -6.88 14.42 29.36
N ILE A 256 -8.12 14.24 29.85
CA ILE A 256 -9.16 15.27 29.83
C ILE A 256 -8.69 16.54 30.56
N GLU A 257 -8.09 16.40 31.73
CA GLU A 257 -7.57 17.56 32.49
C GLU A 257 -6.41 18.23 31.74
N HIS A 258 -5.46 17.48 31.21
CA HIS A 258 -4.36 18.04 30.42
C HIS A 258 -4.82 18.75 29.14
N ILE A 259 -5.89 18.26 28.51
CA ILE A 259 -6.49 18.95 27.32
C ILE A 259 -7.11 20.28 27.74
N ARG A 260 -7.78 20.33 28.92
CA ARG A 260 -8.32 21.59 29.46
C ARG A 260 -7.22 22.60 29.79
N GLU A 261 -6.15 22.13 30.45
CA GLU A 261 -5.00 22.99 30.75
C GLU A 261 -4.37 23.56 29.47
N GLU A 262 -4.15 22.71 28.46
CA GLU A 262 -3.61 23.16 27.15
C GLU A 262 -4.56 24.19 26.48
N LEU A 263 -5.88 23.98 26.56
CA LEU A 263 -6.86 24.92 26.03
C LEU A 263 -6.75 26.29 26.72
N GLU A 264 -6.73 26.31 28.07
CA GLU A 264 -6.61 27.53 28.84
C GLU A 264 -5.31 28.28 28.56
N GLU A 265 -4.22 27.56 28.38
CA GLU A 265 -2.93 28.15 28.01
C GLU A 265 -2.90 28.73 26.59
N GLN A 266 -3.68 28.14 25.68
CA GLN A 266 -3.67 28.54 24.27
C GLN A 266 -4.62 29.69 23.95
N LEU A 267 -5.78 29.77 24.63
CA LEU A 267 -6.78 30.81 24.37
C LEU A 267 -6.23 32.25 24.39
N PRO A 268 -5.38 32.67 25.38
CA PRO A 268 -4.85 34.03 25.40
C PRO A 268 -3.88 34.37 24.26
N LYS A 269 -3.37 33.37 23.57
CA LYS A 269 -2.36 33.53 22.50
C LYS A 269 -3.01 33.76 21.13
N LEU A 270 -4.31 33.51 21.01
CA LEU A 270 -5.06 33.58 19.75
C LEU A 270 -5.90 34.87 19.67
N PRO A 271 -6.16 35.38 18.46
CA PRO A 271 -7.18 36.39 18.23
C PRO A 271 -8.55 35.94 18.71
N GLN A 272 -9.46 36.88 18.97
CA GLN A 272 -10.76 36.61 19.62
C GLN A 272 -11.62 35.56 18.89
N LEU A 273 -11.66 35.62 17.57
CA LEU A 273 -12.48 34.69 16.74
C LEU A 273 -11.92 33.28 16.80
N GLU A 274 -10.61 33.13 16.61
CA GLU A 274 -9.90 31.85 16.66
C GLU A 274 -9.96 31.25 18.06
N ALA A 275 -9.81 32.04 19.11
CA ALA A 275 -9.95 31.60 20.48
C ALA A 275 -11.36 31.09 20.79
N GLN A 276 -12.40 31.78 20.30
CA GLN A 276 -13.78 31.33 20.47
C GLN A 276 -14.05 30.01 19.74
N ARG A 277 -13.57 29.88 18.51
CA ARG A 277 -13.70 28.66 17.71
C ARG A 277 -13.02 27.48 18.39
N LEU A 278 -11.77 27.65 18.83
CA LEU A 278 -11.01 26.63 19.53
C LEU A 278 -11.71 26.18 20.81
N LYS A 279 -12.19 27.14 21.61
CA LYS A 279 -12.90 26.88 22.86
C LYS A 279 -14.18 26.07 22.64
N GLN A 280 -15.00 26.44 21.67
CA GLN A 280 -16.24 25.74 21.36
C GLN A 280 -15.96 24.30 20.91
N ARG A 281 -15.01 24.12 19.98
CA ARG A 281 -14.67 22.80 19.44
C ARG A 281 -14.10 21.90 20.52
N THR A 282 -13.11 22.39 21.27
CA THR A 282 -12.43 21.55 22.28
C THR A 282 -13.39 21.16 23.42
N ASN A 283 -14.26 22.07 23.89
CA ASN A 283 -15.26 21.74 24.90
C ASN A 283 -16.24 20.68 24.43
N TYR A 284 -16.72 20.78 23.18
CA TYR A 284 -17.58 19.77 22.58
C TYR A 284 -16.87 18.41 22.50
N ASP A 285 -15.61 18.39 22.03
CA ASP A 285 -14.80 17.16 21.95
C ASP A 285 -14.60 16.54 23.36
N LEU A 286 -14.37 17.38 24.41
CA LEU A 286 -14.23 16.93 25.80
C LEU A 286 -15.51 16.32 26.36
N GLU A 287 -16.68 16.93 26.07
CA GLU A 287 -17.99 16.36 26.46
C GLU A 287 -18.19 14.98 25.83
N MET A 288 -17.94 14.86 24.53
CA MET A 288 -18.04 13.59 23.80
C MET A 288 -17.09 12.52 24.36
N ILE A 289 -15.85 12.89 24.68
CA ILE A 289 -14.88 11.97 25.27
C ILE A 289 -15.33 11.52 26.68
N SER A 290 -15.87 12.46 27.47
CA SER A 290 -16.33 12.16 28.84
C SER A 290 -17.55 11.23 28.88
N GLU A 291 -18.51 11.44 27.97
CA GLU A 291 -19.79 10.71 27.97
C GLU A 291 -19.70 9.40 27.17
N MET A 292 -19.01 9.43 26.02
CA MET A 292 -18.96 8.31 25.08
C MET A 292 -17.59 7.63 24.96
N GLY A 293 -16.57 8.19 25.59
CA GLY A 293 -15.17 7.70 25.48
C GLY A 293 -14.51 8.01 24.13
N PHE A 294 -15.17 8.76 23.23
CA PHE A 294 -14.71 9.01 21.87
C PHE A 294 -15.23 10.35 21.35
N CYS A 295 -14.45 11.01 20.47
CA CYS A 295 -14.90 12.15 19.65
C CYS A 295 -14.35 12.05 18.23
N SER A 296 -14.95 12.78 17.28
CA SER A 296 -14.42 12.88 15.91
C SER A 296 -13.08 13.62 15.91
N GLY A 297 -12.02 12.95 15.45
CA GLY A 297 -10.67 13.50 15.46
C GLY A 297 -9.94 13.34 16.80
N ILE A 298 -10.33 12.36 17.64
CA ILE A 298 -9.69 12.03 18.92
C ILE A 298 -8.18 11.85 18.78
N GLU A 299 -7.70 11.42 17.62
CA GLU A 299 -6.29 11.28 17.30
C GLU A 299 -5.48 12.57 17.47
N ASN A 300 -6.11 13.76 17.35
CA ASN A 300 -5.44 15.05 17.59
C ASN A 300 -5.07 15.29 19.05
N TYR A 301 -5.67 14.54 19.97
CA TYR A 301 -5.38 14.55 21.40
C TYR A 301 -4.50 13.38 21.85
N SER A 302 -3.99 12.55 20.92
CA SER A 302 -3.23 11.31 21.19
C SER A 302 -2.08 11.51 22.16
N ARG A 303 -1.39 12.67 22.13
CA ARG A 303 -0.31 13.00 23.06
C ARG A 303 -0.75 12.87 24.53
N HIS A 304 -1.90 13.42 24.86
CA HIS A 304 -2.42 13.43 26.22
C HIS A 304 -2.86 12.02 26.67
N PHE A 305 -3.53 11.30 25.77
CA PHE A 305 -3.94 9.91 26.06
C PHE A 305 -2.78 8.95 26.20
N ASP A 306 -1.70 9.14 25.42
CA ASP A 306 -0.50 8.31 25.50
C ASP A 306 0.43 8.71 26.68
N GLY A 307 0.16 9.83 27.36
CA GLY A 307 1.04 10.38 28.41
C GLY A 307 2.37 10.92 27.89
N ARG A 308 2.46 11.28 26.61
CA ARG A 308 3.67 11.80 25.96
C ARG A 308 3.84 13.31 26.21
N LYS A 309 5.11 13.75 26.25
CA LYS A 309 5.45 15.17 26.27
C LYS A 309 5.34 15.77 24.86
N SER A 310 5.20 17.10 24.79
CA SER A 310 5.20 17.82 23.52
C SER A 310 6.45 17.53 22.71
N GLY A 311 6.26 17.19 21.41
CA GLY A 311 7.35 16.87 20.48
C GLY A 311 7.88 15.45 20.55
N GLU A 312 7.48 14.63 21.54
CA GLU A 312 7.85 13.22 21.60
C GLU A 312 7.22 12.43 20.42
N PRO A 313 7.95 11.42 19.88
CA PRO A 313 7.44 10.63 18.79
C PRO A 313 6.18 9.85 19.18
N PRO A 314 5.21 9.68 18.28
CA PRO A 314 4.07 8.80 18.54
C PRO A 314 4.50 7.34 18.59
N PHE A 315 3.70 6.52 19.30
CA PHE A 315 3.81 5.07 19.18
C PHE A 315 3.34 4.63 17.79
N VAL A 316 4.12 3.78 17.15
CA VAL A 316 3.86 3.29 15.79
C VAL A 316 3.90 1.76 15.75
N LEU A 317 3.62 1.15 14.61
CA LEU A 317 3.63 -0.32 14.51
C LEU A 317 4.93 -0.96 14.99
N MET A 318 6.07 -0.31 14.75
CA MET A 318 7.39 -0.80 15.19
C MET A 318 7.51 -0.94 16.72
N ASP A 319 6.73 -0.19 17.50
CA ASP A 319 6.75 -0.26 18.97
C ASP A 319 5.99 -1.48 19.53
N TYR A 320 5.21 -2.16 18.70
CA TYR A 320 4.54 -3.41 19.06
C TYR A 320 5.44 -4.63 18.88
N PHE A 321 6.50 -4.51 18.10
CA PHE A 321 7.49 -5.57 17.91
C PHE A 321 8.38 -5.74 19.14
N PRO A 322 8.91 -6.95 19.39
CA PRO A 322 9.97 -7.14 20.36
C PRO A 322 11.23 -6.38 19.90
N LYS A 323 12.15 -6.11 20.83
CA LYS A 323 13.39 -5.37 20.50
C LYS A 323 14.25 -6.07 19.43
N ASP A 324 14.19 -7.39 19.39
CA ASP A 324 14.94 -8.23 18.47
C ASP A 324 14.00 -8.75 17.36
N TYR A 325 13.76 -7.94 16.36
CA TYR A 325 12.99 -8.26 15.17
C TYR A 325 13.77 -7.92 13.90
N LEU A 326 13.40 -8.54 12.78
CA LEU A 326 13.96 -8.22 11.47
C LEU A 326 13.09 -7.17 10.77
N LEU A 327 13.72 -6.07 10.36
CA LEU A 327 13.08 -5.08 9.49
C LEU A 327 13.55 -5.27 8.05
N ILE A 328 12.62 -5.41 7.11
CA ILE A 328 12.91 -5.44 5.68
C ILE A 328 12.26 -4.22 5.05
N ILE A 329 13.01 -3.41 4.32
CA ILE A 329 12.48 -2.27 3.57
C ILE A 329 12.58 -2.59 2.09
N ASP A 330 11.45 -2.96 1.49
CA ASP A 330 11.40 -3.29 0.08
C ASP A 330 11.28 -2.04 -0.80
N GLU A 331 11.88 -2.09 -1.98
CA GLU A 331 12.11 -0.96 -2.88
C GLU A 331 12.59 0.27 -2.08
N SER A 332 13.62 0.07 -1.24
CA SER A 332 14.12 1.01 -0.25
C SER A 332 14.48 2.38 -0.83
N HIS A 333 14.99 2.41 -2.07
CA HIS A 333 15.30 3.64 -2.81
C HIS A 333 14.06 4.55 -3.04
N GLN A 334 12.84 4.01 -2.89
CA GLN A 334 11.58 4.78 -2.92
C GLN A 334 11.00 4.97 -1.51
N THR A 335 11.03 3.93 -0.68
CA THR A 335 10.45 3.93 0.67
C THR A 335 11.16 4.94 1.59
N ILE A 336 12.49 5.03 1.53
CA ILE A 336 13.28 5.96 2.37
C ILE A 336 13.00 7.44 2.04
N PRO A 337 13.06 7.90 0.78
CA PRO A 337 12.68 9.27 0.46
C PRO A 337 11.24 9.61 0.82
N GLN A 338 10.31 8.67 0.68
CA GLN A 338 8.91 8.86 1.05
C GLN A 338 8.76 9.08 2.55
N SER A 339 9.45 8.31 3.40
CA SER A 339 9.42 8.47 4.85
C SER A 339 9.94 9.85 5.29
N ARG A 340 10.94 10.41 4.59
CA ARG A 340 11.46 11.77 4.83
C ARG A 340 10.45 12.87 4.51
N ALA A 341 9.67 12.69 3.45
CA ALA A 341 8.72 13.70 2.98
C ALA A 341 7.43 13.79 3.81
N MET A 342 6.99 12.69 4.44
CA MET A 342 5.67 12.58 5.09
C MET A 342 5.49 13.55 6.25
N PHE A 343 6.50 13.72 7.10
CA PHE A 343 6.42 14.62 8.26
C PHE A 343 6.18 16.07 7.86
N ASN A 344 6.93 16.59 6.89
CA ASN A 344 6.85 18.01 6.48
C ASN A 344 5.46 18.34 5.89
N GLY A 345 4.87 17.43 5.11
CA GLY A 345 3.54 17.61 4.55
C GLY A 345 2.44 17.67 5.61
N ASP A 346 2.50 16.76 6.59
CA ASP A 346 1.53 16.75 7.70
C ASP A 346 1.67 17.99 8.60
N TYR A 347 2.90 18.38 8.93
CA TYR A 347 3.17 19.56 9.74
C TYR A 347 2.66 20.85 9.09
N ALA A 348 2.94 21.07 7.81
CA ALA A 348 2.50 22.26 7.10
C ALA A 348 0.95 22.40 7.08
N ARG A 349 0.24 21.31 6.88
CA ARG A 349 -1.23 21.25 6.94
C ARG A 349 -1.75 21.59 8.34
N LYS A 350 -1.22 20.97 9.37
CA LYS A 350 -1.65 21.17 10.76
C LYS A 350 -1.30 22.55 11.29
N LYS A 351 -0.23 23.17 10.81
CA LYS A 351 0.11 24.53 11.19
C LYS A 351 -1.04 25.50 10.95
N ASN A 352 -1.68 25.45 9.78
CA ASN A 352 -2.82 26.30 9.51
C ASN A 352 -4.00 25.99 10.46
N LEU A 353 -4.26 24.71 10.77
CA LEU A 353 -5.36 24.35 11.69
C LEU A 353 -5.13 24.86 13.12
N VAL A 354 -3.89 24.87 13.60
CA VAL A 354 -3.55 25.37 14.93
C VAL A 354 -3.50 26.89 14.95
N ASP A 355 -2.85 27.53 13.98
CA ASP A 355 -2.69 28.99 13.91
C ASP A 355 -4.06 29.71 13.80
N PHE A 356 -5.06 29.07 13.17
CA PHE A 356 -6.41 29.61 12.98
C PHE A 356 -7.46 29.02 13.93
N GLY A 357 -7.04 28.40 15.04
CA GLY A 357 -7.94 27.97 16.13
C GLY A 357 -8.89 26.81 15.80
N PHE A 358 -8.56 25.95 14.83
CA PHE A 358 -9.32 24.74 14.56
C PHE A 358 -8.88 23.56 15.42
N ARG A 359 -7.59 23.51 15.84
CA ARG A 359 -7.02 22.44 16.67
C ARG A 359 -6.05 23.00 17.71
N LEU A 360 -5.91 22.28 18.82
CA LEU A 360 -4.88 22.54 19.83
C LEU A 360 -3.48 22.20 19.30
N PRO A 361 -2.41 22.80 19.86
CA PRO A 361 -1.03 22.47 19.51
C PRO A 361 -0.68 20.99 19.65
N SER A 362 -1.33 20.24 20.55
CA SER A 362 -1.19 18.79 20.68
C SER A 362 -1.48 18.02 19.39
N ALA A 363 -2.24 18.59 18.46
CA ALA A 363 -2.48 18.00 17.14
C ALA A 363 -1.19 17.80 16.32
N PHE A 364 -0.14 18.62 16.56
CA PHE A 364 1.18 18.42 15.95
C PHE A 364 1.84 17.10 16.33
N ASP A 365 1.50 16.54 17.49
CA ASP A 365 2.11 15.31 18.01
C ASP A 365 1.40 14.03 17.52
N ASN A 366 0.25 14.16 16.85
CA ASN A 366 -0.36 13.10 16.04
C ASN A 366 0.20 13.17 14.61
N ARG A 367 1.34 12.62 14.38
CA ARG A 367 2.12 12.79 13.16
C ARG A 367 2.83 11.51 12.75
N PRO A 368 3.29 11.38 11.50
CA PRO A 368 4.25 10.34 11.18
C PRO A 368 5.57 10.59 11.92
N LEU A 369 6.36 9.56 12.10
CA LEU A 369 7.72 9.71 12.61
C LEU A 369 8.52 10.67 11.73
N ARG A 370 9.36 11.49 12.36
CA ARG A 370 10.46 12.15 11.65
C ARG A 370 11.45 11.11 11.17
N PHE A 371 12.20 11.42 10.13
CA PHE A 371 13.11 10.43 9.56
C PHE A 371 14.15 9.94 10.59
N GLU A 372 14.69 10.83 11.41
CA GLU A 372 15.66 10.51 12.46
C GLU A 372 15.05 9.63 13.56
N GLU A 373 13.75 9.78 13.84
CA GLU A 373 13.00 8.95 14.78
C GLU A 373 12.77 7.55 14.19
N PHE A 374 12.40 7.49 12.90
CA PHE A 374 12.28 6.25 12.16
C PHE A 374 13.61 5.49 12.10
N GLU A 375 14.69 6.20 11.76
CA GLU A 375 16.05 5.61 11.70
C GLU A 375 16.49 5.03 13.06
N ARG A 376 16.19 5.70 14.18
CA ARG A 376 16.48 5.18 15.54
C ARG A 376 15.71 3.92 15.89
N LYS A 377 14.51 3.74 15.32
CA LYS A 377 13.70 2.52 15.52
C LYS A 377 14.12 1.37 14.58
N MET A 378 14.90 1.64 13.55
CA MET A 378 15.47 0.61 12.69
C MET A 378 16.53 -0.19 13.44
N GLY A 379 16.21 -1.39 13.90
CA GLY A 379 17.17 -2.37 14.44
C GLY A 379 17.94 -3.10 13.34
N LYS A 380 17.94 -4.42 13.35
CA LYS A 380 18.49 -5.27 12.27
C LYS A 380 17.66 -5.05 11.00
N THR A 381 18.24 -4.40 10.00
CA THR A 381 17.50 -3.95 8.80
C THR A 381 18.14 -4.46 7.51
N LEU A 382 17.30 -5.03 6.66
CA LEU A 382 17.64 -5.38 5.28
C LEU A 382 16.97 -4.39 4.32
N PHE A 383 17.76 -3.62 3.60
CA PHE A 383 17.30 -2.83 2.46
C PHE A 383 17.26 -3.71 1.21
N VAL A 384 16.15 -3.75 0.52
CA VAL A 384 15.97 -4.53 -0.72
C VAL A 384 15.68 -3.59 -1.87
N SER A 385 16.47 -3.66 -2.93
CA SER A 385 16.30 -2.80 -4.10
C SER A 385 16.99 -3.36 -5.34
N ALA A 386 16.44 -3.10 -6.52
CA ALA A 386 17.14 -3.34 -7.78
C ALA A 386 18.14 -2.20 -8.12
N THR A 387 17.97 -1.04 -7.50
CA THR A 387 18.75 0.18 -7.71
C THR A 387 18.94 0.92 -6.38
N PRO A 388 19.74 0.39 -5.43
CA PRO A 388 19.95 1.00 -4.13
C PRO A 388 20.40 2.46 -4.27
N ALA A 389 19.96 3.32 -3.34
CA ALA A 389 20.39 4.72 -3.28
C ALA A 389 21.67 4.86 -2.43
N GLU A 390 22.22 6.05 -2.45
CA GLU A 390 23.43 6.35 -1.70
C GLU A 390 23.25 6.14 -0.18
N TYR A 391 22.07 6.46 0.35
CA TYR A 391 21.76 6.27 1.76
C TYR A 391 21.91 4.80 2.21
N GLU A 392 21.32 3.85 1.46
CA GLU A 392 21.40 2.42 1.78
C GLU A 392 22.86 1.95 1.74
N LEU A 393 23.60 2.35 0.72
CA LEU A 393 25.00 1.96 0.55
C LEU A 393 25.92 2.56 1.62
N GLN A 394 25.68 3.80 2.02
CA GLN A 394 26.41 4.44 3.12
C GLN A 394 26.17 3.72 4.46
N LYS A 395 24.93 3.25 4.71
CA LYS A 395 24.57 2.58 5.97
C LYS A 395 24.98 1.11 6.03
N SER A 396 24.99 0.41 4.91
CA SER A 396 25.24 -1.03 4.85
C SER A 396 26.63 -1.44 4.32
N GLY A 397 27.33 -0.52 3.66
CA GLY A 397 28.54 -0.81 2.90
C GLY A 397 28.22 -1.53 1.59
N SER A 398 29.07 -2.49 1.19
CA SER A 398 28.89 -3.25 -0.05
C SER A 398 27.61 -4.08 0.01
N PRO A 399 26.74 -4.00 -1.02
CA PRO A 399 25.53 -4.80 -1.07
C PRO A 399 25.82 -6.28 -1.36
N VAL A 400 24.91 -7.14 -0.93
CA VAL A 400 24.84 -8.52 -1.43
C VAL A 400 24.15 -8.48 -2.78
N GLU A 401 24.81 -8.99 -3.82
CA GLU A 401 24.30 -8.90 -5.19
C GLU A 401 23.52 -10.15 -5.59
N LEU A 402 22.33 -9.96 -6.14
CA LEU A 402 21.49 -10.99 -6.73
C LEU A 402 21.10 -10.56 -8.14
N ILE A 403 22.07 -10.66 -9.07
CA ILE A 403 21.95 -10.15 -10.45
C ILE A 403 21.62 -11.24 -11.47
N THR A 404 21.28 -12.45 -11.02
CA THR A 404 20.85 -13.56 -11.88
C THR A 404 19.36 -13.84 -11.71
N ARG A 405 18.73 -14.28 -12.80
CA ARG A 405 17.36 -14.80 -12.83
C ARG A 405 17.39 -16.33 -12.96
N PRO A 406 16.75 -17.05 -12.06
CA PRO A 406 16.67 -18.52 -12.15
C PRO A 406 16.00 -19.00 -13.45
N THR A 407 15.12 -18.17 -14.02
CA THR A 407 14.43 -18.44 -15.31
C THR A 407 15.34 -18.31 -16.53
N GLY A 408 16.57 -17.85 -16.36
CA GLY A 408 17.51 -17.60 -17.45
C GLY A 408 17.23 -16.36 -18.30
N LEU A 409 16.15 -15.60 -18.01
CA LEU A 409 15.78 -14.42 -18.78
C LEU A 409 16.86 -13.34 -18.73
N LEU A 410 17.19 -12.82 -19.89
CA LEU A 410 18.20 -11.77 -20.07
C LEU A 410 17.63 -10.39 -19.78
N ASP A 411 18.49 -9.44 -19.41
CA ASP A 411 18.13 -8.03 -19.50
C ASP A 411 17.89 -7.66 -20.99
N PRO A 412 16.98 -6.69 -21.28
CA PRO A 412 16.59 -6.40 -22.66
C PRO A 412 17.76 -5.82 -23.47
N GLU A 413 17.65 -5.92 -24.77
CA GLU A 413 18.50 -5.15 -25.68
C GLU A 413 18.09 -3.69 -25.63
N VAL A 414 19.06 -2.79 -25.43
CA VAL A 414 18.81 -1.35 -25.32
C VAL A 414 19.44 -0.64 -26.52
N GLU A 415 18.61 0.01 -27.34
CA GLU A 415 19.02 0.76 -28.49
C GLU A 415 18.76 2.26 -28.29
N LEU A 416 19.73 3.10 -28.65
CA LEU A 416 19.57 4.55 -28.72
C LEU A 416 19.37 4.95 -30.20
N ARG A 417 18.25 5.60 -30.49
CA ARG A 417 17.87 6.04 -31.84
C ARG A 417 17.63 7.56 -31.87
N PRO A 418 17.83 8.20 -33.05
CA PRO A 418 17.58 9.62 -33.18
C PRO A 418 16.09 9.97 -33.07
N VAL A 419 15.81 11.21 -32.65
CA VAL A 419 14.45 11.73 -32.56
C VAL A 419 13.84 12.00 -33.92
N ASP A 420 14.67 12.39 -34.89
CA ASP A 420 14.23 12.64 -36.25
C ASP A 420 13.69 11.36 -36.89
N GLY A 421 12.43 11.38 -37.28
CA GLY A 421 11.72 10.22 -37.82
C GLY A 421 11.23 9.21 -36.77
N GLN A 422 11.33 9.51 -35.47
CA GLN A 422 10.96 8.60 -34.37
C GLN A 422 9.56 7.99 -34.49
N MET A 423 8.56 8.75 -34.99
CA MET A 423 7.20 8.24 -35.10
C MET A 423 7.06 7.15 -36.17
N LYS A 424 7.74 7.32 -37.31
CA LYS A 424 7.75 6.29 -38.37
C LYS A 424 8.46 5.03 -37.89
N ASP A 425 9.59 5.20 -37.25
CA ASP A 425 10.39 4.10 -36.65
C ASP A 425 9.61 3.35 -35.55
N LEU A 426 9.01 4.08 -34.61
CA LEU A 426 8.16 3.53 -33.56
C LEU A 426 7.02 2.67 -34.15
N MET A 427 6.29 3.19 -35.14
CA MET A 427 5.19 2.47 -35.75
C MET A 427 5.66 1.20 -36.51
N LEU A 428 6.83 1.23 -37.15
CA LEU A 428 7.41 0.05 -37.80
C LEU A 428 7.76 -1.05 -36.77
N GLU A 429 8.44 -0.67 -35.70
CA GLU A 429 8.79 -1.61 -34.64
C GLU A 429 7.54 -2.11 -33.86
N ALA A 430 6.56 -1.23 -33.63
CA ALA A 430 5.30 -1.60 -33.00
C ALA A 430 4.54 -2.66 -33.83
N LYS A 431 4.45 -2.48 -35.14
CA LYS A 431 3.83 -3.48 -36.05
C LYS A 431 4.54 -4.83 -35.98
N LYS A 432 5.88 -4.86 -35.89
CA LYS A 432 6.64 -6.11 -35.76
C LYS A 432 6.32 -6.79 -34.43
N THR A 433 6.35 -6.04 -33.32
CA THR A 433 6.07 -6.55 -31.95
C THR A 433 4.65 -7.12 -31.85
N ILE A 434 3.65 -6.40 -32.35
CA ILE A 434 2.25 -6.84 -32.34
C ILE A 434 2.06 -8.10 -33.17
N LYS A 435 2.72 -8.19 -34.36
CA LYS A 435 2.67 -9.39 -35.21
C LYS A 435 3.23 -10.65 -34.51
N MET A 436 4.16 -10.47 -33.56
CA MET A 436 4.69 -11.56 -32.71
C MET A 436 3.75 -11.91 -31.54
N GLY A 437 2.63 -11.22 -31.38
CA GLY A 437 1.68 -11.44 -30.30
C GLY A 437 2.04 -10.73 -28.98
N ASN A 438 3.13 -9.97 -28.97
CA ASN A 438 3.63 -9.27 -27.78
C ASN A 438 2.97 -7.89 -27.59
N ARG A 439 3.12 -7.32 -26.37
CA ARG A 439 2.58 -6.02 -25.96
C ARG A 439 3.69 -4.97 -25.85
N ILE A 440 3.28 -3.72 -25.90
CA ILE A 440 4.17 -2.56 -25.96
C ILE A 440 3.85 -1.57 -24.86
N LEU A 441 4.90 -1.02 -24.22
CA LEU A 441 4.80 0.14 -23.34
C LEU A 441 5.50 1.34 -24.00
N ILE A 442 4.89 2.52 -23.90
CA ILE A 442 5.51 3.78 -24.34
C ILE A 442 5.53 4.75 -23.16
N THR A 443 6.71 5.28 -22.83
CA THR A 443 6.84 6.25 -21.73
C THR A 443 7.06 7.66 -22.27
N THR A 444 6.24 8.60 -21.77
CA THR A 444 6.29 10.03 -22.10
C THR A 444 6.63 10.84 -20.82
N ILE A 445 6.86 12.15 -20.96
CA ILE A 445 7.19 13.03 -19.83
C ILE A 445 5.97 13.74 -19.27
N THR A 446 4.97 14.05 -20.12
CA THR A 446 3.78 14.82 -19.71
C THR A 446 2.48 14.07 -20.01
N LYS A 447 1.41 14.37 -19.25
CA LYS A 447 0.06 13.85 -19.47
C LYS A 447 -0.43 14.16 -20.88
N LYS A 448 -0.28 15.42 -21.28
CA LYS A 448 -0.70 15.87 -22.59
C LYS A 448 -0.02 15.09 -23.72
N MET A 449 1.30 14.86 -23.60
CA MET A 449 2.02 14.07 -24.62
C MET A 449 1.54 12.61 -24.67
N ALA A 450 1.16 12.02 -23.53
CA ALA A 450 0.60 10.67 -23.52
C ALA A 450 -0.76 10.62 -24.20
N GLU A 451 -1.61 11.61 -23.97
CA GLU A 451 -2.93 11.73 -24.60
C GLU A 451 -2.80 11.96 -26.12
N ASP A 452 -2.03 12.99 -26.52
CA ASP A 452 -1.81 13.36 -27.92
C ASP A 452 -1.20 12.17 -28.73
N LEU A 453 -0.25 11.44 -28.11
CA LEU A 453 0.36 10.27 -28.72
C LEU A 453 -0.62 9.10 -28.87
N THR A 454 -1.48 8.89 -27.87
CA THR A 454 -2.50 7.85 -27.94
C THR A 454 -3.50 8.13 -29.05
N ASP A 455 -4.00 9.38 -29.15
CA ASP A 455 -4.91 9.79 -30.20
C ASP A 455 -4.27 9.60 -31.60
N TYR A 456 -2.99 9.99 -31.75
CA TYR A 456 -2.25 9.80 -33.00
C TYR A 456 -2.12 8.31 -33.38
N LEU A 457 -1.73 7.44 -32.42
CA LEU A 457 -1.56 6.01 -32.71
C LEU A 457 -2.90 5.31 -33.02
N VAL A 458 -4.00 5.73 -32.41
CA VAL A 458 -5.33 5.21 -32.71
C VAL A 458 -5.75 5.63 -34.13
N MET A 459 -5.49 6.88 -34.55
CA MET A 459 -5.74 7.34 -35.92
C MET A 459 -4.93 6.56 -36.97
N GLU A 460 -3.72 6.10 -36.60
CA GLU A 460 -2.88 5.23 -37.44
C GLU A 460 -3.28 3.74 -37.36
N GLY A 461 -4.38 3.41 -36.66
CA GLY A 461 -4.98 2.08 -36.61
C GLY A 461 -4.41 1.14 -35.56
N PHE A 462 -3.67 1.64 -34.54
CA PHE A 462 -3.19 0.85 -33.42
C PHE A 462 -4.20 0.83 -32.27
N ARG A 463 -4.42 -0.33 -31.68
CA ARG A 463 -5.22 -0.47 -30.46
C ARG A 463 -4.40 0.03 -29.24
N THR A 464 -4.58 1.29 -28.90
CA THR A 464 -3.76 2.01 -27.91
C THR A 464 -4.63 2.59 -26.79
N ARG A 465 -4.12 2.54 -25.55
CA ARG A 465 -4.70 3.22 -24.39
C ARG A 465 -3.62 3.98 -23.64
N TYR A 466 -4.01 4.93 -22.81
CA TYR A 466 -3.06 5.63 -21.96
C TYR A 466 -3.37 5.51 -20.47
N LEU A 467 -2.32 5.69 -19.65
CA LEU A 467 -2.37 5.58 -18.20
C LEU A 467 -1.66 6.76 -17.55
N HIS A 468 -2.37 7.48 -16.66
CA HIS A 468 -1.79 8.55 -15.85
C HIS A 468 -2.36 8.56 -14.42
N SER A 469 -1.89 9.51 -13.58
CA SER A 469 -2.21 9.58 -12.15
C SER A 469 -3.70 9.79 -11.81
N ASP A 470 -4.51 10.29 -12.76
CA ASP A 470 -5.90 10.65 -12.52
C ASP A 470 -6.88 9.47 -12.75
N ILE A 471 -6.33 8.31 -13.14
CA ILE A 471 -7.09 7.06 -13.28
C ILE A 471 -7.12 6.36 -11.92
N GLU A 472 -8.30 5.97 -11.48
CA GLU A 472 -8.51 5.28 -10.20
C GLU A 472 -7.73 3.95 -10.14
N SER A 473 -7.35 3.54 -8.93
CA SER A 473 -6.51 2.35 -8.75
C SER A 473 -7.16 1.07 -9.27
N LEU A 474 -8.48 0.96 -9.19
CA LEU A 474 -9.22 -0.22 -9.68
C LEU A 474 -9.28 -0.26 -11.21
N ASP A 475 -9.54 0.87 -11.85
CA ASP A 475 -9.56 0.99 -13.32
C ASP A 475 -8.18 0.72 -13.92
N ARG A 476 -7.13 1.07 -13.20
CA ARG A 476 -5.75 0.79 -13.57
C ARG A 476 -5.45 -0.72 -13.59
N ILE A 477 -5.93 -1.48 -12.60
CA ILE A 477 -5.78 -2.94 -12.57
C ILE A 477 -6.48 -3.56 -13.77
N GLU A 478 -7.67 -3.06 -14.11
CA GLU A 478 -8.43 -3.57 -15.25
C GLU A 478 -7.76 -3.21 -16.58
N LEU A 479 -7.20 -2.01 -16.75
CA LEU A 479 -6.41 -1.66 -17.94
C LEU A 479 -5.23 -2.59 -18.16
N ILE A 480 -4.53 -2.94 -17.08
CA ILE A 480 -3.40 -3.89 -17.15
C ILE A 480 -3.90 -5.27 -17.55
N ARG A 481 -5.02 -5.73 -17.00
CA ARG A 481 -5.66 -7.00 -17.36
C ARG A 481 -6.01 -7.02 -18.84
N GLN A 482 -6.63 -5.95 -19.37
CA GLN A 482 -7.01 -5.80 -20.78
C GLN A 482 -5.78 -5.81 -21.71
N LEU A 483 -4.69 -5.14 -21.33
CA LEU A 483 -3.43 -5.21 -22.07
C LEU A 483 -2.90 -6.65 -22.13
N ARG A 484 -2.92 -7.37 -21.02
CA ARG A 484 -2.44 -8.75 -20.90
C ARG A 484 -3.24 -9.72 -21.75
N ILE A 485 -4.57 -9.64 -21.75
CA ILE A 485 -5.44 -10.50 -22.57
C ILE A 485 -5.50 -10.07 -24.03
N GLY A 486 -4.96 -8.88 -24.38
CA GLY A 486 -4.85 -8.41 -25.76
C GLY A 486 -6.06 -7.68 -26.31
N GLU A 487 -6.90 -7.10 -25.45
CA GLU A 487 -7.95 -6.17 -25.89
C GLU A 487 -7.35 -4.96 -26.60
N PHE A 488 -6.15 -4.54 -26.18
CA PHE A 488 -5.34 -3.55 -26.87
C PHE A 488 -3.85 -3.95 -26.81
N ASP A 489 -3.00 -3.32 -27.63
CA ASP A 489 -1.62 -3.76 -27.84
C ASP A 489 -0.58 -2.79 -27.24
N ILE A 490 -0.93 -1.51 -27.12
CA ILE A 490 -0.02 -0.44 -26.73
C ILE A 490 -0.57 0.30 -25.52
N LEU A 491 0.22 0.40 -24.46
CA LEU A 491 -0.08 1.24 -23.31
C LEU A 491 0.91 2.41 -23.26
N VAL A 492 0.38 3.64 -23.31
CA VAL A 492 1.15 4.88 -23.20
C VAL A 492 1.02 5.43 -21.79
N GLY A 493 2.12 5.89 -21.17
CA GLY A 493 2.02 6.50 -19.85
C GLY A 493 3.24 7.30 -19.45
N ILE A 494 3.07 8.13 -18.39
CA ILE A 494 4.13 9.02 -17.91
C ILE A 494 5.09 8.28 -16.99
N ASN A 495 4.58 7.58 -16.02
CA ASN A 495 5.35 6.93 -14.97
C ASN A 495 4.81 5.52 -14.72
N LEU A 496 4.89 4.70 -15.76
CA LEU A 496 4.45 3.30 -15.69
C LEU A 496 5.29 2.47 -14.70
N LEU A 497 6.33 3.09 -14.09
CA LEU A 497 7.30 2.42 -13.24
C LEU A 497 6.91 2.33 -11.77
N ARG A 498 6.14 3.32 -11.26
CA ARG A 498 5.89 3.46 -9.82
C ARG A 498 5.05 2.35 -9.21
N GLU A 499 4.51 1.41 -10.01
CA GLU A 499 3.33 0.67 -9.59
C GLU A 499 3.45 -0.85 -9.57
N GLY A 500 4.65 -1.40 -9.56
CA GLY A 500 4.82 -2.85 -9.43
C GLY A 500 4.21 -3.65 -10.59
N LEU A 501 4.06 -3.05 -11.78
CA LEU A 501 3.46 -3.70 -12.94
C LEU A 501 4.25 -4.92 -13.36
N ASP A 502 3.63 -6.08 -13.26
CA ASP A 502 4.15 -7.35 -13.74
C ASP A 502 3.40 -7.80 -14.98
N ILE A 503 3.94 -7.44 -16.16
CA ILE A 503 3.31 -7.71 -17.46
C ILE A 503 4.29 -8.52 -18.33
N PRO A 504 4.31 -9.85 -18.19
CA PRO A 504 5.24 -10.70 -18.96
C PRO A 504 5.04 -10.62 -20.47
N GLU A 505 3.86 -10.23 -20.91
CA GLU A 505 3.48 -10.11 -22.32
C GLU A 505 4.14 -8.91 -23.02
N VAL A 506 4.72 -7.96 -22.24
CA VAL A 506 5.46 -6.82 -22.78
C VAL A 506 6.86 -7.24 -23.19
N SER A 507 7.16 -7.12 -24.47
CA SER A 507 8.50 -7.33 -25.01
C SER A 507 9.21 -6.04 -25.42
N THR A 508 8.47 -5.01 -25.86
CA THR A 508 9.07 -3.77 -26.37
C THR A 508 8.66 -2.56 -25.53
N ILE A 509 9.66 -1.76 -25.17
CA ILE A 509 9.44 -0.48 -24.47
C ILE A 509 10.06 0.65 -25.28
N PHE A 510 9.27 1.67 -25.55
CA PHE A 510 9.74 2.92 -26.15
C PHE A 510 9.83 4.01 -25.09
N ILE A 511 10.94 4.72 -25.06
CA ILE A 511 11.18 5.86 -24.18
C ILE A 511 11.40 7.10 -25.02
N LEU A 512 10.40 7.96 -25.05
CA LEU A 512 10.47 9.23 -25.75
C LEU A 512 11.17 10.28 -24.90
N ASP A 513 11.83 11.24 -25.54
CA ASP A 513 12.58 12.31 -24.85
C ASP A 513 13.53 11.75 -23.78
N ALA A 514 14.28 10.72 -24.10
CA ALA A 514 15.13 10.02 -23.14
C ALA A 514 16.29 10.88 -22.63
N ASP A 515 16.69 11.92 -23.35
CA ASP A 515 17.75 12.87 -23.02
C ASP A 515 17.29 14.09 -22.20
N LYS A 516 15.99 14.22 -21.93
CA LYS A 516 15.47 15.25 -21.03
C LYS A 516 15.70 14.82 -19.58
N GLU A 517 16.89 15.11 -19.07
CA GLU A 517 17.28 14.75 -17.71
C GLU A 517 16.31 15.31 -16.67
N GLY A 518 15.98 14.48 -15.68
CA GLY A 518 15.04 14.75 -14.59
C GLY A 518 14.65 13.47 -13.89
N PHE A 519 13.79 13.58 -12.91
CA PHE A 519 13.37 12.48 -12.05
C PHE A 519 12.86 11.22 -12.79
N LEU A 520 12.32 11.37 -14.02
CA LEU A 520 11.81 10.26 -14.83
C LEU A 520 12.84 9.70 -15.83
N ARG A 521 14.01 10.31 -15.96
CA ARG A 521 15.05 9.98 -16.92
C ARG A 521 16.44 9.91 -16.29
N ASP A 522 16.49 9.79 -14.97
CA ASP A 522 17.74 9.46 -14.27
C ASP A 522 18.13 7.99 -14.49
N GLU A 523 19.35 7.63 -14.17
CA GLU A 523 19.89 6.28 -14.35
C GLU A 523 18.98 5.20 -13.72
N ARG A 524 18.47 5.44 -12.51
CA ARG A 524 17.65 4.48 -11.77
C ARG A 524 16.30 4.26 -12.43
N SER A 525 15.63 5.33 -12.81
CA SER A 525 14.34 5.27 -13.51
C SER A 525 14.46 4.56 -14.86
N LEU A 526 15.55 4.80 -15.59
CA LEU A 526 15.83 4.10 -16.84
C LEU A 526 16.03 2.59 -16.62
N ILE A 527 16.88 2.19 -15.65
CA ILE A 527 17.12 0.77 -15.34
C ILE A 527 15.83 0.07 -14.90
N GLN A 528 14.99 0.73 -14.10
CA GLN A 528 13.70 0.18 -13.70
C GLN A 528 12.75 0.00 -14.89
N THR A 529 12.74 0.96 -15.81
CA THR A 529 11.96 0.87 -17.06
C THR A 529 12.44 -0.30 -17.90
N PHE A 530 13.75 -0.43 -18.11
CA PHE A 530 14.33 -1.53 -18.87
C PHE A 530 13.95 -2.89 -18.27
N GLY A 531 13.97 -3.01 -16.94
CA GLY A 531 13.60 -4.21 -16.21
C GLY A 531 12.16 -4.69 -16.46
N ARG A 532 11.26 -3.85 -16.98
CA ARG A 532 9.89 -4.27 -17.33
C ARG A 532 9.87 -5.17 -18.57
N ALA A 533 10.78 -4.97 -19.53
CA ALA A 533 10.93 -5.86 -20.68
C ALA A 533 11.74 -7.13 -20.38
N ALA A 534 12.39 -7.22 -19.23
CA ALA A 534 13.25 -8.36 -18.85
C ALA A 534 12.47 -9.63 -18.43
N ARG A 535 11.16 -9.68 -18.64
CA ARG A 535 10.28 -10.83 -18.36
C ARG A 535 9.89 -11.59 -19.64
N ASN A 536 10.28 -11.06 -20.77
CA ASN A 536 10.06 -11.64 -22.09
C ASN A 536 11.39 -11.98 -22.72
N VAL A 537 11.47 -13.10 -23.44
CA VAL A 537 12.69 -13.54 -24.13
C VAL A 537 13.11 -12.53 -25.20
N ASP A 538 12.12 -11.90 -25.87
CA ASP A 538 12.31 -10.90 -26.92
C ASP A 538 12.42 -9.47 -26.37
N GLY A 539 12.84 -9.33 -25.10
CA GLY A 539 12.89 -8.04 -24.40
C GLY A 539 13.77 -7.01 -25.12
N LYS A 540 13.16 -5.88 -25.53
CA LYS A 540 13.82 -4.78 -26.24
C LYS A 540 13.40 -3.42 -25.69
N VAL A 541 14.35 -2.48 -25.59
CA VAL A 541 14.09 -1.10 -25.21
C VAL A 541 14.67 -0.17 -26.25
N ILE A 542 13.87 0.77 -26.75
CA ILE A 542 14.27 1.77 -27.71
C ILE A 542 14.15 3.16 -27.07
N LEU A 543 15.29 3.84 -26.96
CA LEU A 543 15.41 5.20 -26.45
C LEU A 543 15.46 6.16 -27.63
N TYR A 544 14.56 7.16 -27.67
CA TYR A 544 14.66 8.26 -28.63
C TYR A 544 15.27 9.47 -27.92
N ALA A 545 16.41 9.93 -28.43
CA ALA A 545 17.16 11.06 -27.85
C ALA A 545 18.00 11.78 -28.90
N TYR A 546 18.18 13.10 -28.74
CA TYR A 546 19.11 13.89 -29.54
C TYR A 546 20.56 13.67 -29.13
N LYS A 547 20.79 13.39 -27.84
CA LYS A 547 22.13 13.18 -27.29
C LYS A 547 22.14 12.03 -26.26
N LYS A 548 23.26 11.35 -26.17
CA LYS A 548 23.51 10.35 -25.14
C LYS A 548 23.94 11.06 -23.85
N THR A 549 23.03 11.15 -22.88
CA THR A 549 23.31 11.73 -21.56
C THR A 549 24.12 10.76 -20.68
N GLN A 550 24.66 11.27 -19.56
CA GLN A 550 25.41 10.43 -18.61
C GLN A 550 24.48 9.35 -17.99
N SER A 551 23.23 9.70 -17.69
CA SER A 551 22.21 8.77 -17.16
C SER A 551 21.92 7.65 -18.16
N ILE A 552 21.74 7.97 -19.45
CA ILE A 552 21.54 6.97 -20.51
C ILE A 552 22.77 6.07 -20.64
N ALA A 553 23.98 6.66 -20.65
CA ALA A 553 25.22 5.90 -20.80
C ALA A 553 25.38 4.85 -19.68
N LYS A 554 25.22 5.28 -18.43
CA LYS A 554 25.34 4.39 -17.25
C LYS A 554 24.24 3.31 -17.23
N ALA A 555 22.99 3.67 -17.52
CA ALA A 555 21.88 2.71 -17.56
C ALA A 555 22.11 1.63 -18.63
N MET A 556 22.57 2.01 -19.81
CA MET A 556 22.92 1.07 -20.89
C MET A 556 24.10 0.17 -20.52
N GLU A 557 25.15 0.74 -19.91
CA GLU A 557 26.33 -0.02 -19.47
C GLU A 557 25.96 -1.06 -18.41
N THR A 558 25.23 -0.65 -17.37
CA THR A 558 24.75 -1.54 -16.32
C THR A 558 23.87 -2.67 -16.87
N THR A 559 22.95 -2.35 -17.80
CA THR A 559 22.07 -3.34 -18.44
C THR A 559 22.87 -4.32 -19.30
N LEU A 560 23.85 -3.83 -20.05
CA LEU A 560 24.73 -4.69 -20.87
C LEU A 560 25.60 -5.60 -20.01
N TYR A 561 26.13 -5.10 -18.89
CA TYR A 561 26.88 -5.88 -17.93
C TYR A 561 26.03 -7.04 -17.37
N ARG A 562 24.81 -6.73 -16.86
CA ARG A 562 23.87 -7.72 -16.33
C ARG A 562 23.47 -8.76 -17.38
N ARG A 563 23.22 -8.32 -18.63
CA ARG A 563 22.90 -9.22 -19.76
C ARG A 563 24.03 -10.20 -20.04
N LYS A 564 25.29 -9.72 -20.15
CA LYS A 564 26.47 -10.57 -20.36
C LYS A 564 26.68 -11.55 -19.21
N PHE A 565 26.51 -11.10 -17.98
CA PHE A 565 26.64 -11.93 -16.80
C PHE A 565 25.61 -13.07 -16.81
N GLN A 566 24.33 -12.75 -17.05
CA GLN A 566 23.26 -13.74 -17.17
C GLN A 566 23.49 -14.73 -18.32
N MET A 567 23.99 -14.29 -19.45
CA MET A 567 24.33 -15.17 -20.59
C MET A 567 25.41 -16.19 -20.20
N ARG A 568 26.45 -15.76 -19.45
CA ARG A 568 27.49 -16.64 -18.94
C ARG A 568 26.91 -17.65 -17.97
N PHE A 569 26.13 -17.18 -16.99
CA PHE A 569 25.46 -18.03 -16.01
C PHE A 569 24.55 -19.08 -16.67
N ASN A 570 23.73 -18.68 -17.65
CA ASN A 570 22.90 -19.62 -18.40
C ASN A 570 23.71 -20.72 -19.08
N LYS A 571 24.85 -20.34 -19.70
CA LYS A 571 25.73 -21.29 -20.38
C LYS A 571 26.37 -22.28 -19.39
N GLU A 572 26.81 -21.78 -18.22
CA GLU A 572 27.43 -22.61 -17.15
C GLU A 572 26.44 -23.56 -16.52
N GLN A 573 25.18 -23.12 -16.32
CA GLN A 573 24.13 -23.91 -15.69
C GLN A 573 23.25 -24.69 -16.68
N GLY A 574 23.47 -24.56 -17.99
CA GLY A 574 22.66 -25.21 -19.02
C GLY A 574 21.20 -24.72 -19.09
N ILE A 575 20.95 -23.48 -18.68
CA ILE A 575 19.59 -22.90 -18.63
C ILE A 575 19.22 -22.30 -19.97
N THR A 576 18.06 -22.70 -20.50
CA THR A 576 17.43 -22.06 -21.67
C THR A 576 16.41 -21.01 -21.19
N PRO A 577 16.56 -19.73 -21.57
CA PRO A 577 15.60 -18.68 -21.18
C PRO A 577 14.19 -19.00 -21.65
N MET A 578 13.20 -18.83 -20.77
CA MET A 578 11.78 -18.99 -21.08
C MET A 578 10.98 -17.80 -20.57
N THR A 579 10.07 -17.30 -21.43
CA THR A 579 9.13 -16.21 -21.02
C THR A 579 8.26 -16.68 -19.86
N ILE A 580 8.08 -15.81 -18.87
CA ILE A 580 7.23 -16.11 -17.70
C ILE A 580 5.77 -16.09 -18.16
N VAL A 581 5.04 -17.16 -17.87
CA VAL A 581 3.60 -17.24 -18.08
C VAL A 581 2.87 -17.13 -16.76
N LYS A 582 2.09 -16.07 -16.58
CA LYS A 582 1.23 -15.89 -15.41
C LYS A 582 -0.24 -15.94 -15.79
N LYS A 583 -1.05 -16.64 -15.02
CA LYS A 583 -2.50 -16.66 -15.21
C LYS A 583 -3.07 -15.24 -15.05
N VAL A 584 -3.96 -14.87 -15.95
CA VAL A 584 -4.73 -13.62 -15.86
C VAL A 584 -6.02 -13.90 -15.10
N SER A 585 -6.44 -13.00 -14.21
CA SER A 585 -7.71 -13.13 -13.50
C SER A 585 -8.88 -13.16 -14.48
N GLU A 586 -9.79 -14.12 -14.33
CA GLU A 586 -10.99 -14.24 -15.17
C GLU A 586 -12.09 -13.24 -14.79
N LYS A 587 -11.99 -12.60 -13.61
CA LYS A 587 -13.01 -11.64 -13.17
C LYS A 587 -12.88 -10.33 -13.95
N GLU A 588 -13.83 -10.12 -14.85
CA GLU A 588 -14.01 -8.81 -15.51
C GLU A 588 -14.50 -7.76 -14.54
N ARG A 589 -13.93 -6.56 -14.65
CA ARG A 589 -14.42 -5.36 -13.96
C ARG A 589 -14.72 -4.29 -14.99
N THR A 590 -15.82 -3.60 -14.81
CA THR A 590 -16.16 -2.48 -15.68
C THR A 590 -15.34 -1.25 -15.27
N ILE A 591 -14.57 -0.69 -16.19
CA ILE A 591 -13.84 0.57 -15.98
C ILE A 591 -14.86 1.71 -15.92
N LYS A 592 -14.87 2.46 -14.81
CA LYS A 592 -15.85 3.53 -14.59
C LYS A 592 -15.54 4.82 -15.36
N GLY A 593 -14.30 5.08 -15.73
CA GLY A 593 -13.90 6.31 -16.39
C GLY A 593 -13.55 6.14 -17.87
N VAL A 594 -13.56 7.21 -18.64
CA VAL A 594 -13.18 7.24 -20.07
C VAL A 594 -11.86 7.98 -20.31
N LYS A 595 -11.18 8.38 -19.24
CA LYS A 595 -9.94 9.18 -19.31
C LYS A 595 -8.75 8.44 -19.95
N HIS A 596 -8.84 7.12 -20.12
CA HIS A 596 -7.83 6.25 -20.71
C HIS A 596 -8.01 6.03 -22.21
N LEU A 597 -9.13 6.52 -22.79
CA LEU A 597 -9.51 6.31 -24.19
C LEU A 597 -9.07 7.45 -25.09
N ALA A 598 -8.73 7.13 -26.32
CA ALA A 598 -8.62 8.11 -27.39
C ALA A 598 -9.99 8.78 -27.67
N LYS A 599 -9.97 10.00 -28.21
CA LYS A 599 -11.19 10.75 -28.48
C LYS A 599 -12.15 10.02 -29.42
N SER A 600 -11.63 9.45 -30.49
CA SER A 600 -12.40 8.64 -31.46
C SER A 600 -13.03 7.39 -30.83
N ASP A 601 -12.35 6.77 -29.87
CA ASP A 601 -12.86 5.61 -29.16
C ASP A 601 -13.99 5.98 -28.21
N VAL A 602 -13.94 7.17 -27.58
CA VAL A 602 -15.03 7.68 -26.73
C VAL A 602 -16.29 7.90 -27.56
N GLU A 603 -16.17 8.52 -28.73
CA GLU A 603 -17.28 8.72 -29.65
C GLU A 603 -17.88 7.40 -30.14
N GLY A 604 -17.03 6.44 -30.50
CA GLY A 604 -17.46 5.10 -30.90
C GLY A 604 -18.18 4.34 -29.78
N GLN A 605 -17.69 4.43 -28.53
CA GLN A 605 -18.35 3.80 -27.39
C GLN A 605 -19.68 4.43 -27.05
N ILE A 606 -19.83 5.75 -27.17
CA ILE A 606 -21.12 6.44 -26.97
C ILE A 606 -22.17 5.88 -27.93
N ILE A 607 -21.82 5.68 -29.20
CA ILE A 607 -22.72 5.11 -30.20
C ILE A 607 -23.15 3.68 -29.83
N ILE A 608 -22.19 2.84 -29.40
CA ILE A 608 -22.47 1.46 -29.01
C ILE A 608 -23.35 1.40 -27.75
N LEU A 609 -23.06 2.25 -26.77
CA LEU A 609 -23.84 2.33 -25.54
C LEU A 609 -25.25 2.86 -25.77
N ASP A 610 -25.42 3.86 -26.68
CA ASP A 610 -26.74 4.36 -27.05
C ASP A 610 -27.61 3.27 -27.69
N ALA A 611 -27.03 2.48 -28.59
CA ALA A 611 -27.71 1.33 -29.18
C ALA A 611 -28.12 0.29 -28.12
N LYS A 612 -27.23 0.00 -27.18
CA LYS A 612 -27.47 -0.97 -26.08
C LYS A 612 -28.49 -0.43 -25.06
N MET A 613 -28.50 0.86 -24.79
CA MET A 613 -29.51 1.51 -23.94
C MET A 613 -30.91 1.35 -24.54
N LYS A 614 -31.04 1.58 -25.85
CA LYS A 614 -32.31 1.40 -26.58
C LYS A 614 -32.78 -0.06 -26.55
N GLU A 615 -31.87 -1.01 -26.78
CA GLU A 615 -32.17 -2.43 -26.68
C GLU A 615 -32.66 -2.84 -25.28
N CYS A 616 -32.02 -2.34 -24.21
CA CYS A 616 -32.47 -2.56 -22.81
C CYS A 616 -33.83 -1.93 -22.55
N ALA A 617 -34.10 -0.74 -23.07
CA ALA A 617 -35.42 -0.09 -22.95
C ALA A 617 -36.51 -0.86 -23.67
N GLU A 618 -36.26 -1.39 -24.88
CA GLU A 618 -37.20 -2.26 -25.63
C GLU A 618 -37.50 -3.57 -24.88
N LYS A 619 -36.51 -4.10 -24.15
CA LYS A 619 -36.67 -5.29 -23.30
C LYS A 619 -37.28 -4.99 -21.93
N LEU A 620 -37.71 -3.74 -21.67
CA LEU A 620 -38.25 -3.27 -20.40
C LEU A 620 -37.28 -3.38 -19.20
N GLU A 621 -35.96 -3.46 -19.47
CA GLU A 621 -34.91 -3.49 -18.44
C GLU A 621 -34.50 -2.04 -18.06
N PHE A 622 -35.45 -1.29 -17.50
CA PHE A 622 -35.30 0.16 -17.28
C PHE A 622 -34.14 0.54 -16.36
N GLU A 623 -33.84 -0.24 -15.31
CA GLU A 623 -32.71 0.04 -14.42
C GLU A 623 -31.35 -0.03 -15.15
N LYS A 624 -31.19 -1.01 -16.03
CA LYS A 624 -29.99 -1.15 -16.86
C LYS A 624 -29.90 -0.02 -17.90
N ALA A 625 -31.03 0.34 -18.50
CA ALA A 625 -31.08 1.46 -19.45
C ALA A 625 -30.71 2.79 -18.79
N ILE A 626 -31.17 3.04 -17.55
CA ILE A 626 -30.80 4.22 -16.78
C ILE A 626 -29.29 4.24 -16.48
N GLN A 627 -28.71 3.15 -16.03
CA GLN A 627 -27.27 3.04 -15.77
C GLN A 627 -26.42 3.33 -17.03
N ILE A 628 -26.88 2.82 -18.18
CA ILE A 628 -26.21 3.06 -19.46
C ILE A 628 -26.36 4.52 -19.88
N ARG A 629 -27.52 5.13 -19.70
CA ARG A 629 -27.77 6.55 -19.98
C ARG A 629 -26.86 7.45 -19.15
N ASP A 630 -26.80 7.22 -17.84
CA ASP A 630 -25.98 8.01 -16.94
C ASP A 630 -24.50 7.91 -17.32
N ARG A 631 -24.07 6.74 -17.78
CA ARG A 631 -22.72 6.52 -18.29
C ARG A 631 -22.46 7.29 -19.60
N ILE A 632 -23.41 7.33 -20.52
CA ILE A 632 -23.31 8.12 -21.78
C ILE A 632 -23.17 9.60 -21.44
N GLU A 633 -23.95 10.12 -20.49
CA GLU A 633 -23.85 11.52 -20.05
C GLU A 633 -22.49 11.85 -19.45
N GLU A 634 -21.92 10.97 -18.62
CA GLU A 634 -20.57 11.12 -18.06
C GLU A 634 -19.50 11.15 -19.17
N MET A 635 -19.61 10.25 -20.16
CA MET A 635 -18.72 10.21 -21.32
C MET A 635 -18.82 11.48 -22.16
N GLN A 636 -20.02 11.97 -22.41
CA GLN A 636 -20.26 13.23 -23.16
C GLN A 636 -19.70 14.45 -22.42
N LYS A 637 -19.84 14.53 -21.09
CA LYS A 637 -19.21 15.59 -20.28
C LYS A 637 -17.70 15.56 -20.37
N SER A 638 -17.09 14.38 -20.26
CA SER A 638 -15.65 14.21 -20.37
C SER A 638 -15.13 14.59 -21.76
N LEU A 639 -15.86 14.24 -22.82
CA LEU A 639 -15.54 14.62 -24.21
C LEU A 639 -15.64 16.14 -24.39
N PHE A 640 -16.69 16.78 -23.86
CA PHE A 640 -16.89 18.23 -23.92
C PHE A 640 -15.78 18.99 -23.19
N GLU A 641 -15.32 18.52 -22.04
CA GLU A 641 -14.20 19.10 -21.28
C GLU A 641 -12.89 18.99 -22.09
N LYS A 642 -12.63 17.85 -22.72
CA LYS A 642 -11.48 17.67 -23.63
C LYS A 642 -11.53 18.68 -24.80
N VAL A 643 -12.67 18.82 -25.46
CA VAL A 643 -12.86 19.76 -26.57
C VAL A 643 -12.72 21.22 -26.14
N LYS A 644 -13.29 21.59 -24.99
CA LYS A 644 -13.21 22.94 -24.42
C LYS A 644 -11.79 23.33 -24.02
N SER A 645 -11.01 22.38 -23.52
CA SER A 645 -9.60 22.56 -23.20
C SER A 645 -8.75 22.80 -24.47
N GLU A 646 -9.07 22.12 -25.57
CA GLU A 646 -8.42 22.32 -26.87
C GLU A 646 -8.77 23.67 -27.51
N SER A 647 -10.04 24.08 -27.43
CA SER A 647 -10.50 25.37 -27.97
C SER A 647 -9.89 26.56 -27.23
N ARG A 648 -9.77 26.51 -25.91
CA ARG A 648 -9.08 27.53 -25.11
C ARG A 648 -7.60 27.64 -25.44
N LYS A 649 -6.93 26.52 -25.78
CA LYS A 649 -5.52 26.52 -26.17
C LYS A 649 -5.27 27.05 -27.57
N LYS A 650 -6.21 26.85 -28.51
CA LYS A 650 -6.16 27.48 -29.84
C LYS A 650 -6.37 29.00 -29.80
N ALA A 651 -7.15 29.49 -28.83
CA ALA A 651 -7.38 30.92 -28.63
C ALA A 651 -6.23 31.66 -27.92
N VAL A 652 -5.31 30.96 -27.28
CA VAL A 652 -4.12 31.55 -26.62
C VAL A 652 -2.89 31.53 -27.53
N ASN A 653 -2.89 30.71 -28.57
CA ASN A 653 -1.77 30.59 -29.53
C ASN A 653 -2.02 31.32 -30.87
N ASN A 654 -3.11 32.05 -31.03
CA ASN A 654 -3.37 33.09 -32.02
C ASN A 654 -3.34 34.48 -31.36
#